data_6765a7d80a45248da1bc4d1a79e9ce60
#
_entry.id   6765a7d80a45248da1bc4d1a79e9ce60
#
_cell.length_a   1.000
_cell.length_b   1.000
_cell.length_c   1.000
_cell.angle_alpha   90.00
_cell.angle_beta   90.00
_cell.angle_gamma   90.00
#
_symmetry.space_group_name_H-M   'P 1'
#
loop_
_entity.id
_entity.type
_entity.pdbx_description
1 polymer ?
#
loop_
_entity_poly.entity_id
_entity_poly.type
_entity_poly.pdbx_seq_one_letter_code
_entity_poly.pdbx_strand_id
1 'polypeptide(L)'
;MNKVLDFLKEHKYLMVALVLVGISIVLSITYSNYIVTSNNHKAAEMYIGTLKYSMTIDGITKNTLSVPSGETIVDVTITNENPIDTYYKLIYQNNSNVSIKYYESTKDTNDNVTNYSSPNDKITSSGKNTIKLKIVNNSTSSQFITFKIVGGFATNTLNDVTVPTGYTIIEKDTSTNTYFCTTTDTLTQGLKYVNGQYTYAYKQEGNSASSGLAWNNISNNGWGVQLTDKKSTNAVTSKVCTYINNKPITSMSYMFSDSKATTIDVSNFNTSNVTNMRPMFKGSQATTLDVSNFDTSNVRDMGGMFMYSKATTLDVSNFDTSNVTNMNSMFALSQATTLDVSNFDTSKVTNMSSMFFDSKATTIDVSNFDTSNVTYMGGMFQNSQATILDVSNFDTSNVTNMDSMFNNSQATILDVSNFDTSKVTNMSSMFWNSKATTLDVSNFNTSKVINMSDMFGGSKATTLDVSNFDTSKVTNMGYMFSDSKATTLDVSNFDTSKVTNMKNMFQGSSNLKTIYGSSKFVTTAVTSSTSMFSGCTKLIGGAGTKYNSSHVDKTYARIDSGTSNPGYFTDVADKPSTFPTDSWATIVASVKANNKRGYKVGDTKKIDLGTYGTHTLRVANTSTPSECSTAGFSQTACGFVLEFADIITTHKMNDTRTNDGGWPATSMRTFVNNDIYNAIPSEIKNAIIDTTVVSSHGKTIEETNFTSTDKLYLLSTAEVWANGHSYDTARDNTRQLDYYKNLGVTTSNYNGAIKKNGTRRASVWWLRSADSSSNNIFFSVETNGEWIISNAIDTNGVSVAFRLG
;
A
#
# COMPACT_ATOMS: atom_id res chain seq x y z
N MET A 1 -44.55 43.74 9.86
CA MET A 1 -44.58 42.27 10.07
C MET A 1 -44.87 41.53 8.76
N ASN A 2 -45.89 41.94 7.98
CA ASN A 2 -46.24 41.24 6.72
C ASN A 2 -45.12 41.25 5.65
N LYS A 3 -44.40 42.37 5.44
CA LYS A 3 -43.28 42.42 4.48
C LYS A 3 -42.11 41.51 4.83
N VAL A 4 -41.86 41.20 6.10
CA VAL A 4 -40.88 40.27 6.57
C VAL A 4 -41.31 38.81 6.34
N LEU A 5 -42.63 38.55 6.52
CA LEU A 5 -43.18 37.22 6.24
C LEU A 5 -43.18 36.87 4.74
N ASP A 6 -43.45 37.89 3.89
CA ASP A 6 -43.42 37.69 2.42
C ASP A 6 -41.98 37.50 1.93
N PHE A 7 -41.00 38.24 2.44
CA PHE A 7 -39.57 38.02 2.18
C PHE A 7 -39.13 36.61 2.59
N LEU A 8 -39.55 36.11 3.74
CA LEU A 8 -39.24 34.76 4.23
C LEU A 8 -39.90 33.65 3.39
N LYS A 9 -41.07 33.91 2.79
CA LYS A 9 -41.74 32.96 1.90
C LYS A 9 -41.09 32.89 0.51
N GLU A 10 -40.68 34.03 -0.04
CA GLU A 10 -39.97 34.06 -1.35
C GLU A 10 -38.54 33.46 -1.28
N HIS A 11 -37.89 33.58 -0.12
CA HIS A 11 -36.49 33.17 0.05
C HIS A 11 -36.32 31.95 0.95
N LYS A 12 -37.34 31.08 1.05
CA LYS A 12 -37.27 29.88 1.90
C LYS A 12 -36.07 28.96 1.63
N TYR A 13 -35.65 28.89 0.36
CA TYR A 13 -34.43 28.09 0.00
C TYR A 13 -33.13 28.79 0.43
N LEU A 14 -33.14 30.15 0.41
CA LEU A 14 -32.00 30.93 0.92
C LEU A 14 -31.89 30.79 2.44
N MET A 15 -33.03 30.77 3.15
CA MET A 15 -33.06 30.54 4.60
C MET A 15 -32.62 29.12 4.95
N VAL A 16 -33.07 28.13 4.19
CA VAL A 16 -32.57 26.75 4.38
C VAL A 16 -31.07 26.67 4.08
N ALA A 17 -30.58 27.33 3.04
CA ALA A 17 -29.16 27.40 2.74
C ALA A 17 -28.37 28.11 3.85
N LEU A 18 -28.88 29.23 4.41
CA LEU A 18 -28.24 29.93 5.51
C LEU A 18 -28.22 29.11 6.81
N VAL A 19 -29.29 28.36 7.07
CA VAL A 19 -29.36 27.44 8.22
C VAL A 19 -28.39 26.29 8.01
N LEU A 20 -28.28 25.71 6.80
CA LEU A 20 -27.31 24.66 6.46
C LEU A 20 -25.88 25.17 6.54
N VAL A 21 -25.61 26.41 6.08
CA VAL A 21 -24.30 27.06 6.22
C VAL A 21 -24.02 27.36 7.70
N GLY A 22 -24.98 27.80 8.48
CA GLY A 22 -24.86 27.99 9.93
C GLY A 22 -24.54 26.67 10.65
N ILE A 23 -25.25 25.61 10.29
CA ILE A 23 -24.99 24.25 10.79
C ILE A 23 -23.59 23.77 10.35
N SER A 24 -23.19 24.02 9.10
CA SER A 24 -21.84 23.69 8.61
C SER A 24 -20.74 24.45 9.35
N ILE A 25 -20.97 25.74 9.65
CA ILE A 25 -19.99 26.53 10.41
C ILE A 25 -19.91 26.05 11.86
N VAL A 26 -21.04 25.75 12.49
CA VAL A 26 -21.05 25.17 13.84
C VAL A 26 -20.43 23.78 13.84
N LEU A 27 -20.70 22.97 12.83
CA LEU A 27 -20.04 21.68 12.64
C LEU A 27 -18.54 21.82 12.40
N SER A 28 -18.10 22.80 11.60
CA SER A 28 -16.68 23.03 11.35
C SER A 28 -15.94 23.57 12.58
N ILE A 29 -16.59 24.42 13.39
CA ILE A 29 -15.99 24.95 14.64
C ILE A 29 -15.95 23.85 15.72
N THR A 30 -16.94 22.98 15.78
CA THR A 30 -16.93 21.80 16.67
C THR A 30 -15.95 20.74 16.15
N TYR A 31 -15.82 20.59 14.83
CA TYR A 31 -14.94 19.62 14.18
C TYR A 31 -13.45 20.02 14.26
N SER A 32 -13.15 21.31 14.27
CA SER A 32 -11.75 21.77 14.40
C SER A 32 -11.11 21.46 15.76
N ASN A 33 -11.94 21.12 16.75
CA ASN A 33 -11.46 20.64 18.06
C ASN A 33 -11.37 19.11 18.15
N TYR A 34 -11.78 18.38 17.10
CA TYR A 34 -11.79 16.92 17.03
C TYR A 34 -11.33 16.47 15.64
N ILE A 35 -10.03 16.67 15.33
CA ILE A 35 -9.45 16.06 14.14
C ILE A 35 -9.30 14.59 14.41
N VAL A 36 -10.22 13.82 13.85
CA VAL A 36 -10.13 12.39 13.72
C VAL A 36 -9.63 12.11 12.29
N THR A 37 -8.37 11.81 12.14
CA THR A 37 -7.88 11.19 10.90
C THR A 37 -8.14 9.70 10.96
N SER A 38 -9.32 9.28 10.54
CA SER A 38 -9.58 7.85 10.34
C SER A 38 -9.42 7.52 8.87
N ASN A 39 -8.40 6.76 8.55
CA ASN A 39 -8.16 6.20 7.23
C ASN A 39 -8.91 4.88 6.97
N ASN A 40 -9.95 4.56 7.73
CA ASN A 40 -10.71 3.33 7.52
C ASN A 40 -12.18 3.62 7.23
N HIS A 41 -12.60 3.27 6.02
CA HIS A 41 -13.98 3.28 5.54
C HIS A 41 -14.86 2.23 6.26
N LYS A 42 -15.31 2.55 7.45
CA LYS A 42 -16.60 2.05 7.93
C LYS A 42 -17.49 3.26 8.10
N ALA A 43 -18.70 3.20 7.55
CA ALA A 43 -19.72 4.21 7.77
C ALA A 43 -19.83 4.44 9.27
N ALA A 44 -19.19 5.49 9.77
CA ALA A 44 -19.36 5.91 11.14
C ALA A 44 -20.73 6.53 11.23
N GLU A 45 -21.60 6.00 12.06
CA GLU A 45 -22.76 6.75 12.50
C GLU A 45 -22.25 8.05 13.11
N MET A 46 -22.56 9.16 12.44
CA MET A 46 -22.07 10.49 12.85
C MET A 46 -22.88 10.97 14.05
N TYR A 47 -22.35 10.75 15.25
CA TYR A 47 -22.94 11.32 16.45
C TYR A 47 -22.52 12.78 16.59
N ILE A 48 -23.49 13.68 16.43
CA ILE A 48 -23.30 15.14 16.60
C ILE A 48 -23.59 15.50 18.06
N GLY A 49 -22.55 15.54 18.88
CA GLY A 49 -22.67 15.93 20.28
C GLY A 49 -21.32 16.27 20.91
N THR A 50 -21.34 17.09 21.95
CA THR A 50 -20.15 17.30 22.79
C THR A 50 -19.99 16.12 23.72
N LEU A 51 -18.77 15.55 23.80
CA LEU A 51 -18.43 14.51 24.78
C LEU A 51 -18.71 15.03 26.19
N LYS A 52 -19.47 14.23 26.95
CA LYS A 52 -19.84 14.56 28.34
C LYS A 52 -19.33 13.49 29.28
N TYR A 53 -18.50 13.92 30.21
CA TYR A 53 -18.04 13.10 31.30
C TYR A 53 -18.23 13.83 32.62
N SER A 54 -18.54 13.11 33.68
CA SER A 54 -18.40 13.60 35.03
C SER A 54 -17.32 12.83 35.77
N MET A 55 -16.69 13.49 36.75
CA MET A 55 -15.60 12.94 37.53
C MET A 55 -15.82 13.18 39.01
N THR A 56 -15.58 12.15 39.82
CA THR A 56 -15.48 12.29 41.27
C THR A 56 -14.10 11.87 41.74
N ILE A 57 -13.57 12.53 42.73
CA ILE A 57 -12.35 12.15 43.43
C ILE A 57 -12.76 11.84 44.89
N ASP A 58 -12.49 10.61 45.33
CA ASP A 58 -12.92 10.06 46.63
C ASP A 58 -14.44 10.27 46.84
N GLY A 59 -15.26 10.05 45.81
CA GLY A 59 -16.70 10.20 45.83
C GLY A 59 -17.22 11.63 45.77
N ILE A 60 -16.36 12.65 45.75
CA ILE A 60 -16.75 14.07 45.70
C ILE A 60 -16.58 14.59 44.26
N THR A 61 -17.63 15.20 43.69
CA THR A 61 -17.56 15.85 42.36
C THR A 61 -16.61 17.03 42.42
N LYS A 62 -15.40 16.82 41.93
CA LYS A 62 -14.34 17.84 41.81
C LYS A 62 -13.31 17.39 40.81
N ASN A 63 -12.57 18.33 40.26
CA ASN A 63 -11.46 18.07 39.34
C ASN A 63 -10.12 18.58 39.86
N THR A 64 -10.07 19.10 41.08
CA THR A 64 -8.85 19.62 41.72
C THR A 64 -8.67 18.96 43.07
N LEU A 65 -7.45 18.56 43.35
CA LEU A 65 -7.07 17.88 44.58
C LEU A 65 -5.88 18.62 45.23
N SER A 66 -5.96 18.84 46.55
CA SER A 66 -4.79 19.28 47.36
C SER A 66 -4.05 18.03 47.84
N VAL A 67 -2.80 17.88 47.43
CA VAL A 67 -1.94 16.74 47.71
C VAL A 67 -0.90 17.14 48.72
N PRO A 68 -0.91 16.61 49.94
CA PRO A 68 0.12 16.87 50.95
C PRO A 68 1.48 16.33 50.52
N SER A 69 2.55 16.73 51.17
CA SER A 69 3.87 16.15 50.97
C SER A 69 3.86 14.64 51.18
N GLY A 70 4.58 13.92 50.36
CA GLY A 70 4.65 12.47 50.42
C GLY A 70 3.67 11.78 49.46
N GLU A 71 3.26 10.59 49.82
CA GLU A 71 2.40 9.71 49.00
C GLU A 71 0.93 9.86 49.37
N THR A 72 0.06 9.98 48.39
CA THR A 72 -1.40 10.04 48.53
C THR A 72 -2.04 9.09 47.52
N ILE A 73 -2.99 8.30 47.95
CA ILE A 73 -3.78 7.39 47.09
C ILE A 73 -5.21 7.90 47.05
N VAL A 74 -5.78 8.02 45.87
CA VAL A 74 -7.14 8.52 45.65
C VAL A 74 -7.90 7.65 44.68
N ASP A 75 -9.22 7.58 44.87
CA ASP A 75 -10.15 6.96 43.94
C ASP A 75 -10.72 8.01 42.99
N VAL A 76 -10.52 7.85 41.69
CA VAL A 76 -11.12 8.70 40.66
C VAL A 76 -12.15 7.90 39.89
N THR A 77 -13.41 8.30 39.98
CA THR A 77 -14.50 7.68 39.20
C THR A 77 -14.88 8.60 38.06
N ILE A 78 -14.80 8.05 36.83
CA ILE A 78 -15.20 8.73 35.59
C ILE A 78 -16.50 8.09 35.12
N THR A 79 -17.51 8.91 34.84
CA THR A 79 -18.79 8.47 34.32
C THR A 79 -18.93 8.98 32.89
N ASN A 80 -19.27 8.10 31.97
CA ASN A 80 -19.63 8.44 30.61
C ASN A 80 -21.11 8.87 30.58
N GLU A 81 -21.35 10.13 30.32
CA GLU A 81 -22.71 10.68 30.21
C GLU A 81 -23.23 10.70 28.77
N ASN A 82 -22.51 10.04 27.85
CA ASN A 82 -22.90 9.93 26.47
C ASN A 82 -23.75 8.66 26.23
N PRO A 83 -24.67 8.68 25.25
CA PRO A 83 -25.54 7.53 24.96
C PRO A 83 -24.82 6.39 24.20
N ILE A 84 -23.55 6.52 23.92
CA ILE A 84 -22.71 5.54 23.24
C ILE A 84 -21.43 5.29 24.00
N ASP A 85 -20.75 4.21 23.65
CA ASP A 85 -19.41 3.89 24.16
C ASP A 85 -18.42 4.98 23.71
N THR A 86 -17.53 5.36 24.61
CA THR A 86 -16.53 6.38 24.34
C THR A 86 -15.16 5.95 24.85
N TYR A 87 -14.13 6.61 24.39
CA TYR A 87 -12.75 6.42 24.82
C TYR A 87 -12.27 7.66 25.53
N TYR A 88 -11.42 7.53 26.57
CA TYR A 88 -10.93 8.66 27.34
C TYR A 88 -9.49 8.45 27.81
N LYS A 89 -8.81 9.56 28.05
CA LYS A 89 -7.58 9.61 28.85
C LYS A 89 -7.75 10.64 29.96
N LEU A 90 -7.26 10.29 31.14
CA LEU A 90 -7.16 11.21 32.26
C LEU A 90 -5.83 11.92 32.16
N ILE A 91 -5.86 13.25 32.25
CA ILE A 91 -4.69 14.12 32.21
C ILE A 91 -4.64 15.00 33.45
N TYR A 92 -3.48 15.41 33.83
CA TYR A 92 -3.32 16.33 34.96
C TYR A 92 -2.43 17.51 34.61
N GLN A 93 -2.64 18.63 35.31
CA GLN A 93 -1.85 19.84 35.11
C GLN A 93 -0.40 19.57 35.53
N ASN A 94 0.55 19.91 34.67
CA ASN A 94 1.98 19.69 34.91
C ASN A 94 2.43 20.35 36.20
N ASN A 95 3.11 19.58 37.03
CA ASN A 95 3.74 20.04 38.26
C ASN A 95 5.05 19.28 38.47
N SER A 96 6.17 19.95 38.42
CA SER A 96 7.51 19.35 38.53
C SER A 96 7.77 18.62 39.86
N ASN A 97 7.00 18.92 40.90
CA ASN A 97 7.14 18.28 42.21
C ASN A 97 6.20 17.11 42.40
N VAL A 98 5.30 16.85 41.44
CA VAL A 98 4.27 15.82 41.59
C VAL A 98 4.37 14.84 40.46
N SER A 99 4.42 13.56 40.77
CA SER A 99 4.25 12.46 39.85
C SER A 99 2.94 11.71 40.13
N ILE A 100 2.20 11.36 39.10
CA ILE A 100 0.92 10.64 39.19
C ILE A 100 0.97 9.42 38.33
N LYS A 101 0.63 8.28 38.90
CA LYS A 101 0.53 7.01 38.23
C LYS A 101 -0.74 6.29 38.63
N TYR A 102 -1.22 5.38 37.79
CA TYR A 102 -2.28 4.48 38.20
C TYR A 102 -1.81 3.53 39.29
N TYR A 103 -2.63 3.34 40.32
CA TYR A 103 -2.29 2.53 41.47
C TYR A 103 -3.23 1.32 41.58
N GLU A 104 -2.70 0.19 41.94
CA GLU A 104 -3.46 -1.03 42.21
C GLU A 104 -3.91 -1.14 43.65
N SER A 105 -5.09 -1.69 43.86
CA SER A 105 -5.75 -1.65 45.17
C SER A 105 -5.70 -2.93 46.00
N THR A 106 -5.27 -4.07 45.44
CA THR A 106 -5.28 -5.33 46.22
C THR A 106 -4.07 -6.21 45.91
N LYS A 107 -3.39 -6.62 46.98
CA LYS A 107 -2.39 -7.65 46.92
C LYS A 107 -3.02 -8.97 47.43
N ASP A 108 -2.66 -10.11 46.83
CA ASP A 108 -2.98 -11.41 47.37
C ASP A 108 -2.08 -11.73 48.59
N THR A 109 -2.34 -12.89 49.23
CA THR A 109 -1.57 -13.34 50.38
C THR A 109 -0.08 -13.60 50.10
N ASN A 110 0.34 -13.57 48.83
CA ASN A 110 1.73 -13.74 48.38
C ASN A 110 2.33 -12.47 47.88
N ASP A 111 1.79 -11.30 48.26
CA ASP A 111 2.22 -9.99 47.78
C ASP A 111 2.03 -9.75 46.28
N ASN A 112 1.31 -10.63 45.57
CA ASN A 112 0.98 -10.46 44.13
C ASN A 112 -0.21 -9.53 43.97
N VAL A 113 -0.10 -8.65 43.02
CA VAL A 113 -1.17 -7.72 42.73
C VAL A 113 -2.28 -8.46 41.96
N THR A 114 -3.47 -8.49 42.51
CA THR A 114 -4.58 -9.32 42.00
C THR A 114 -5.59 -8.55 41.14
N ASN A 115 -5.69 -7.23 41.31
CA ASN A 115 -6.61 -6.40 40.53
C ASN A 115 -5.91 -5.15 40.03
N TYR A 116 -5.62 -5.15 38.74
CA TYR A 116 -5.13 -4.01 38.07
C TYR A 116 -6.29 -3.25 37.38
N SER A 117 -6.65 -2.07 37.90
CA SER A 117 -7.49 -1.17 37.14
C SER A 117 -6.65 -0.43 36.07
N SER A 118 -6.23 -1.15 35.04
CA SER A 118 -5.89 -0.45 33.81
C SER A 118 -7.13 0.33 33.43
N PRO A 119 -7.05 1.66 33.16
CA PRO A 119 -8.17 2.29 32.53
C PRO A 119 -8.36 1.53 31.22
N ASN A 120 -9.46 0.79 31.10
CA ASN A 120 -9.99 0.56 29.79
C ASN A 120 -10.17 1.94 29.26
N ASP A 121 -9.39 2.32 28.27
CA ASP A 121 -9.56 3.59 27.57
C ASP A 121 -11.00 3.71 27.05
N LYS A 122 -11.73 2.60 27.06
CA LYS A 122 -13.13 2.49 26.69
C LYS A 122 -14.03 2.51 27.93
N ILE A 123 -15.08 3.32 27.88
CA ILE A 123 -16.14 3.36 28.86
C ILE A 123 -17.49 3.22 28.14
N THR A 124 -18.28 2.24 28.55
CA THR A 124 -19.58 1.95 27.95
C THR A 124 -20.56 3.11 28.11
N SER A 125 -21.57 3.18 27.26
CA SER A 125 -22.67 4.15 27.38
C SER A 125 -23.22 4.15 28.81
N SER A 126 -23.27 5.33 29.41
CA SER A 126 -23.69 5.54 30.80
C SER A 126 -22.90 4.71 31.83
N GLY A 127 -21.76 4.17 31.43
CA GLY A 127 -20.87 3.38 32.30
C GLY A 127 -20.04 4.23 33.23
N LYS A 128 -19.41 3.55 34.22
CA LYS A 128 -18.48 4.16 35.15
C LYS A 128 -17.19 3.36 35.22
N ASN A 129 -16.07 4.05 35.24
CA ASN A 129 -14.75 3.47 35.54
C ASN A 129 -14.21 4.13 36.82
N THR A 130 -13.90 3.33 37.82
CA THR A 130 -13.19 3.80 39.01
C THR A 130 -11.74 3.33 38.94
N ILE A 131 -10.85 4.28 39.02
CA ILE A 131 -9.39 4.10 38.95
C ILE A 131 -8.77 4.62 40.21
N LYS A 132 -7.72 3.94 40.71
CA LYS A 132 -6.90 4.44 41.81
C LYS A 132 -5.67 5.15 41.25
N LEU A 133 -5.36 6.28 41.81
CA LEU A 133 -4.16 7.02 41.47
C LEU A 133 -3.24 7.06 42.69
N LYS A 134 -1.98 6.79 42.44
CA LYS A 134 -0.88 7.04 43.36
C LYS A 134 -0.25 8.37 43.00
N ILE A 135 -0.28 9.32 43.90
CA ILE A 135 0.25 10.66 43.70
C ILE A 135 1.41 10.84 44.66
N VAL A 136 2.59 11.13 44.17
CA VAL A 136 3.77 11.40 44.98
C VAL A 136 4.12 12.89 44.85
N ASN A 137 3.99 13.60 45.96
CA ASN A 137 4.41 15.01 46.06
C ASN A 137 5.77 15.08 46.74
N ASN A 138 6.80 15.41 45.97
CA ASN A 138 8.18 15.49 46.44
C ASN A 138 8.50 16.86 47.07
N SER A 139 7.56 17.80 47.13
CA SER A 139 7.75 19.09 47.80
C SER A 139 7.46 19.00 49.29
N THR A 140 7.92 19.98 50.06
CA THR A 140 7.65 20.07 51.50
C THR A 140 6.29 20.70 51.82
N SER A 141 5.54 21.16 50.83
CA SER A 141 4.22 21.78 50.98
C SER A 141 3.18 21.12 50.13
N SER A 142 1.91 21.25 50.53
CA SER A 142 0.77 20.73 49.72
C SER A 142 0.76 21.37 48.32
N GLN A 143 0.53 20.55 47.32
CA GLN A 143 0.40 20.95 45.92
C GLN A 143 -1.06 20.78 45.43
N PHE A 144 -1.51 21.70 44.59
CA PHE A 144 -2.83 21.60 43.96
C PHE A 144 -2.67 21.00 42.55
N ILE A 145 -3.41 19.96 42.28
CA ILE A 145 -3.42 19.24 40.99
C ILE A 145 -4.82 19.31 40.38
N THR A 146 -4.89 19.77 39.15
CA THR A 146 -6.13 19.80 38.39
C THR A 146 -6.13 18.68 37.37
N PHE A 147 -7.17 17.85 37.38
CA PHE A 147 -7.39 16.78 36.43
C PHE A 147 -8.34 17.24 35.32
N LYS A 148 -8.16 16.67 34.12
CA LYS A 148 -9.10 16.81 33.02
C LYS A 148 -9.27 15.44 32.35
N ILE A 149 -10.40 15.31 31.64
CA ILE A 149 -10.67 14.16 30.78
C ILE A 149 -10.59 14.63 29.34
N VAL A 150 -9.81 13.94 28.52
CA VAL A 150 -9.78 14.08 27.08
C VAL A 150 -10.26 12.77 26.46
N GLY A 151 -11.08 12.81 25.38
CA GLY A 151 -11.70 11.59 24.88
C GLY A 151 -12.16 11.69 23.43
N GLY A 152 -12.65 10.58 22.91
CA GLY A 152 -13.16 10.45 21.55
C GLY A 152 -14.21 9.34 21.42
N PHE A 153 -14.82 9.25 20.21
CA PHE A 153 -15.87 8.28 19.91
C PHE A 153 -15.32 7.00 19.22
N ALA A 154 -14.07 6.98 18.81
CA ALA A 154 -13.48 5.85 18.10
C ALA A 154 -12.16 5.36 18.77
N THR A 155 -11.86 4.09 18.61
CA THR A 155 -10.70 3.41 19.22
C THR A 155 -9.35 4.01 18.83
N ASN A 156 -9.24 4.51 17.59
CA ASN A 156 -7.97 5.00 17.05
C ASN A 156 -7.71 6.47 17.37
N THR A 157 -8.61 7.13 18.08
CA THR A 157 -8.52 8.58 18.35
C THR A 157 -7.74 8.94 19.60
N LEU A 158 -7.43 7.97 20.46
CA LEU A 158 -6.71 8.27 21.72
C LEU A 158 -5.23 8.60 21.50
N ASN A 159 -4.64 8.11 20.43
CA ASN A 159 -3.25 8.45 20.05
C ASN A 159 -3.16 9.83 19.39
N ASP A 160 -4.27 10.32 18.83
CA ASP A 160 -4.36 11.61 18.13
C ASP A 160 -4.96 12.72 19.00
N VAL A 161 -5.36 12.42 20.24
CA VAL A 161 -5.90 13.42 21.15
C VAL A 161 -4.80 14.41 21.55
N THR A 162 -4.93 15.63 21.06
CA THR A 162 -4.03 16.72 21.43
C THR A 162 -4.15 17.01 22.92
N VAL A 163 -3.10 16.71 23.68
CA VAL A 163 -3.04 17.07 25.09
C VAL A 163 -2.88 18.60 25.19
N PRO A 164 -3.76 19.31 25.91
CA PRO A 164 -3.63 20.74 26.06
C PRO A 164 -2.28 21.14 26.68
N THR A 165 -1.70 22.24 26.22
CA THR A 165 -0.43 22.75 26.74
C THR A 165 -0.52 22.92 28.27
N GLY A 166 0.49 22.42 28.98
CA GLY A 166 0.53 22.46 30.45
C GLY A 166 -0.17 21.27 31.12
N TYR A 167 -0.53 20.22 30.37
CA TYR A 167 -1.07 18.97 30.93
C TYR A 167 -0.23 17.78 30.49
N THR A 168 -0.22 16.74 31.31
CA THR A 168 0.43 15.45 31.05
C THR A 168 -0.62 14.33 31.15
N ILE A 169 -0.52 13.34 30.28
CA ILE A 169 -1.32 12.12 30.37
C ILE A 169 -0.86 11.35 31.63
N ILE A 170 -1.81 10.82 32.39
CA ILE A 170 -1.49 9.87 33.43
C ILE A 170 -1.17 8.55 32.74
N GLU A 171 0.07 8.18 32.76
CA GLU A 171 0.55 6.94 32.15
C GLU A 171 0.23 5.77 33.08
N LYS A 172 0.05 4.61 32.43
CA LYS A 172 0.02 3.33 33.10
C LYS A 172 1.33 3.15 33.85
N ASP A 173 1.30 2.83 35.16
CA ASP A 173 2.49 2.39 35.84
C ASP A 173 2.87 1.00 35.35
N THR A 174 3.72 0.95 34.31
CA THR A 174 4.23 -0.31 33.76
C THR A 174 5.03 -1.10 34.79
N SER A 175 5.45 -0.46 35.90
CA SER A 175 6.08 -1.17 37.02
C SER A 175 5.12 -2.10 37.74
N THR A 176 3.83 -1.91 37.62
CA THR A 176 2.79 -2.75 38.31
C THR A 176 2.63 -4.14 37.73
N ASN A 177 2.91 -4.35 36.41
CA ASN A 177 3.01 -5.67 35.82
C ASN A 177 4.44 -6.23 35.88
N THR A 178 5.29 -5.66 36.71
CA THR A 178 6.69 -6.06 36.87
C THR A 178 6.81 -7.01 38.05
N TYR A 179 7.14 -8.25 37.77
CA TYR A 179 7.32 -9.29 38.80
C TYR A 179 8.81 -9.58 38.94
N PHE A 180 9.35 -9.23 40.09
CA PHE A 180 10.71 -9.57 40.50
C PHE A 180 10.71 -10.95 41.15
N CYS A 181 11.40 -11.89 40.53
CA CYS A 181 11.60 -13.22 41.05
C CYS A 181 13.03 -13.39 41.53
N THR A 182 13.26 -14.26 42.46
CA THR A 182 14.60 -14.62 42.93
C THR A 182 14.93 -16.07 42.52
N THR A 183 16.18 -16.36 42.23
CA THR A 183 16.71 -17.72 42.15
C THR A 183 16.98 -18.27 43.55
N THR A 184 15.98 -18.26 44.44
CA THR A 184 16.05 -19.17 45.61
C THR A 184 16.15 -20.61 45.09
N ASP A 185 16.51 -21.58 45.88
CA ASP A 185 16.86 -22.98 45.54
C ASP A 185 15.99 -23.69 44.47
N THR A 186 14.94 -23.05 43.98
CA THR A 186 13.98 -23.56 43.02
C THR A 186 14.14 -22.98 41.58
N LEU A 187 14.87 -21.88 41.38
CA LEU A 187 15.11 -21.25 40.10
C LEU A 187 16.54 -21.40 39.60
N THR A 188 17.05 -22.61 39.63
CA THR A 188 18.26 -22.95 38.90
C THR A 188 17.94 -23.05 37.40
N GLN A 189 18.97 -22.99 36.55
CA GLN A 189 18.81 -23.08 35.11
C GLN A 189 17.94 -24.23 34.66
N GLY A 190 16.86 -23.96 33.94
CA GLY A 190 15.93 -24.95 33.43
C GLY A 190 14.93 -25.48 34.44
N LEU A 191 14.87 -24.92 35.66
CA LEU A 191 13.85 -25.28 36.61
C LEU A 191 12.50 -24.62 36.33
N LYS A 192 11.47 -25.31 36.79
CA LYS A 192 10.08 -24.92 36.68
C LYS A 192 9.73 -23.95 37.79
N TYR A 193 9.25 -22.75 37.45
CA TYR A 193 8.60 -21.87 38.41
C TYR A 193 7.10 -22.09 38.37
N VAL A 194 6.52 -22.45 39.50
CA VAL A 194 5.07 -22.62 39.60
C VAL A 194 4.45 -21.28 39.90
N ASN A 195 3.63 -20.79 38.98
CA ASN A 195 2.85 -19.57 39.14
C ASN A 195 1.37 -19.88 38.87
N GLY A 196 0.63 -20.06 39.93
CA GLY A 196 -0.74 -20.52 39.85
C GLY A 196 -0.85 -21.96 39.33
N GLN A 197 -1.64 -22.15 38.26
CA GLN A 197 -1.87 -23.49 37.68
C GLN A 197 -0.79 -23.90 36.65
N TYR A 198 0.11 -23.00 36.27
CA TYR A 198 1.06 -23.23 35.21
C TYR A 198 2.49 -23.16 35.67
N THR A 199 3.30 -23.99 35.04
CA THR A 199 4.74 -24.03 35.26
C THR A 199 5.44 -23.44 34.07
N TYR A 200 6.23 -22.39 34.30
CA TYR A 200 7.14 -21.84 33.34
C TYR A 200 8.56 -22.33 33.61
N ALA A 201 9.29 -22.61 32.54
CA ALA A 201 10.72 -22.82 32.60
C ALA A 201 11.43 -21.52 32.28
N TYR A 202 12.48 -21.23 33.02
CA TYR A 202 13.32 -20.07 32.81
C TYR A 202 14.74 -20.52 32.53
N LYS A 203 15.40 -19.86 31.57
CA LYS A 203 16.77 -20.15 31.23
C LYS A 203 17.55 -18.86 31.05
N GLN A 204 18.75 -18.80 31.65
CA GLN A 204 19.70 -17.73 31.42
C GLN A 204 20.57 -18.06 30.20
N GLU A 205 21.16 -17.05 29.59
CA GLU A 205 22.08 -17.20 28.46
C GLU A 205 23.24 -18.14 28.72
N GLY A 206 23.76 -18.74 27.65
CA GLY A 206 25.03 -19.51 27.65
C GLY A 206 24.87 -20.99 27.96
N ASN A 207 23.68 -21.52 28.16
CA ASN A 207 23.48 -22.91 28.56
C ASN A 207 22.78 -23.76 27.51
N SER A 208 23.37 -24.93 27.24
CA SER A 208 22.81 -25.94 26.36
C SER A 208 21.45 -26.44 26.84
N ALA A 209 20.54 -26.71 25.91
CA ALA A 209 19.19 -27.17 26.19
C ALA A 209 19.20 -28.57 26.84
N SER A 210 18.82 -28.68 28.10
CA SER A 210 18.67 -29.96 28.79
C SER A 210 17.23 -30.43 29.00
N SER A 211 16.23 -29.65 28.53
CA SER A 211 14.81 -29.91 28.93
C SER A 211 13.87 -30.17 27.74
N GLY A 212 14.37 -30.46 26.53
CA GLY A 212 13.51 -30.66 25.35
C GLY A 212 12.81 -29.40 24.85
N LEU A 213 13.08 -28.25 25.43
CA LEU A 213 12.58 -26.94 25.01
C LEU A 213 13.60 -26.27 24.09
N ALA A 214 13.11 -25.63 23.04
CA ALA A 214 13.97 -24.88 22.11
C ALA A 214 14.28 -23.49 22.69
N TRP A 215 15.53 -23.22 22.95
CA TRP A 215 16.01 -21.95 23.49
C TRP A 215 16.89 -21.23 22.45
N ASN A 216 16.40 -20.13 21.94
CA ASN A 216 17.12 -19.35 20.94
C ASN A 216 17.23 -17.87 21.35
N ASN A 217 18.40 -17.27 21.06
CA ASN A 217 18.61 -15.82 21.16
C ASN A 217 18.19 -15.18 22.49
N ILE A 218 18.65 -15.74 23.63
CA ILE A 218 18.56 -15.07 24.91
C ILE A 218 19.74 -14.08 24.96
N SER A 219 19.46 -12.80 25.20
CA SER A 219 20.51 -11.77 25.22
C SER A 219 21.42 -11.91 26.44
N ASN A 220 22.65 -11.45 26.31
CA ASN A 220 23.78 -11.65 27.20
C ASN A 220 23.56 -11.29 28.68
N ASN A 221 22.51 -10.64 29.05
CA ASN A 221 22.20 -10.28 30.43
C ASN A 221 20.75 -10.58 30.80
N GLY A 222 20.07 -11.49 30.09
CA GLY A 222 18.68 -11.76 30.26
C GLY A 222 18.31 -13.21 30.49
N TRP A 223 17.02 -13.42 30.68
CA TRP A 223 16.38 -14.71 30.80
C TRP A 223 15.43 -14.98 29.65
N GLY A 224 15.30 -16.24 29.28
CA GLY A 224 14.20 -16.74 28.45
C GLY A 224 13.13 -17.41 29.30
N VAL A 225 11.88 -17.39 28.82
CA VAL A 225 10.76 -18.06 29.47
C VAL A 225 9.93 -18.88 28.50
N GLN A 226 9.49 -20.05 28.91
CA GLN A 226 8.59 -20.91 28.13
C GLN A 226 7.60 -21.64 29.04
N LEU A 227 6.39 -21.90 28.51
CA LEU A 227 5.42 -22.81 29.10
C LEU A 227 5.94 -24.23 29.06
N THR A 228 5.93 -24.95 30.19
CA THR A 228 6.47 -26.31 30.28
C THR A 228 5.47 -27.38 29.86
N ASP A 229 4.22 -27.24 30.23
CA ASP A 229 3.16 -28.16 29.83
C ASP A 229 2.36 -27.58 28.63
N LYS A 230 2.86 -27.85 27.45
CA LYS A 230 2.20 -27.47 26.20
C LYS A 230 1.13 -28.47 25.75
N LYS A 231 0.97 -29.58 26.44
CA LYS A 231 -0.02 -30.61 26.12
C LYS A 231 -1.36 -30.39 26.83
N SER A 232 -1.36 -29.64 27.93
CA SER A 232 -2.58 -29.28 28.63
C SER A 232 -3.50 -28.44 27.75
N THR A 233 -4.81 -28.76 27.79
CA THR A 233 -5.88 -28.00 27.14
C THR A 233 -6.48 -26.93 28.04
N ASN A 234 -6.08 -26.88 29.32
CA ASN A 234 -6.58 -25.89 30.24
C ASN A 234 -6.20 -24.47 29.85
N ALA A 235 -7.01 -23.51 30.26
CA ALA A 235 -6.72 -22.10 30.01
C ALA A 235 -5.43 -21.65 30.71
N VAL A 236 -4.61 -20.89 30.02
CA VAL A 236 -3.39 -20.25 30.58
C VAL A 236 -3.77 -18.86 31.06
N THR A 237 -3.68 -18.63 32.37
CA THR A 237 -4.12 -17.37 33.00
C THR A 237 -3.11 -16.84 34.00
N SER A 238 -1.86 -17.26 33.93
CA SER A 238 -0.87 -17.00 34.99
C SER A 238 0.07 -15.85 34.64
N LYS A 239 0.67 -15.27 35.66
CA LYS A 239 1.70 -14.25 35.59
C LYS A 239 3.05 -14.87 35.28
N VAL A 240 3.94 -14.07 34.65
CA VAL A 240 5.31 -14.46 34.35
C VAL A 240 6.28 -13.50 35.03
N CYS A 241 7.45 -13.97 35.48
CA CYS A 241 8.49 -13.10 36.00
C CYS A 241 8.93 -12.12 34.91
N THR A 242 9.09 -10.86 35.28
CA THR A 242 9.69 -9.82 34.41
C THR A 242 11.19 -9.74 34.61
N TYR A 243 11.63 -9.92 35.85
CA TYR A 243 13.04 -9.96 36.24
C TYR A 243 13.30 -11.19 37.12
N ILE A 244 14.47 -11.78 36.95
CA ILE A 244 14.99 -12.84 37.84
C ILE A 244 16.38 -12.39 38.29
N ASN A 245 16.57 -12.26 39.62
CA ASN A 245 17.82 -11.69 40.19
C ASN A 245 18.25 -10.40 39.52
N ASN A 246 17.32 -9.46 39.38
CA ASN A 246 17.52 -8.16 38.74
C ASN A 246 17.95 -8.21 37.24
N LYS A 247 17.88 -9.38 36.59
CA LYS A 247 18.08 -9.51 35.16
C LYS A 247 16.74 -9.68 34.46
N PRO A 248 16.47 -8.95 33.36
CA PRO A 248 15.17 -8.97 32.70
C PRO A 248 14.89 -10.26 31.95
N ILE A 249 13.61 -10.56 31.72
CA ILE A 249 13.21 -11.50 30.67
C ILE A 249 13.38 -10.80 29.32
N THR A 250 14.23 -11.34 28.46
CA THR A 250 14.55 -10.77 27.13
C THR A 250 14.08 -11.63 25.99
N SER A 251 13.68 -12.89 26.26
CA SER A 251 13.21 -13.80 25.23
C SER A 251 11.96 -14.54 25.68
N MET A 252 10.90 -14.43 24.87
CA MET A 252 9.70 -15.24 24.95
C MET A 252 9.58 -16.19 23.74
N SER A 253 10.74 -16.52 23.16
CA SER A 253 10.78 -17.40 22.00
C SER A 253 10.22 -18.78 22.34
N TYR A 254 9.37 -19.30 21.43
CA TYR A 254 8.64 -20.58 21.59
C TYR A 254 7.73 -20.65 22.83
N MET A 255 7.43 -19.55 23.50
CA MET A 255 6.76 -19.59 24.82
C MET A 255 5.49 -20.43 24.81
N PHE A 256 4.59 -20.20 23.88
CA PHE A 256 3.34 -20.94 23.69
C PHE A 256 3.32 -21.74 22.38
N SER A 257 4.50 -21.97 21.79
CA SER A 257 4.57 -22.76 20.55
C SER A 257 3.99 -24.16 20.76
N ASP A 258 3.07 -24.55 19.87
CA ASP A 258 2.37 -25.84 19.87
C ASP A 258 1.54 -26.12 21.13
N SER A 259 1.23 -25.11 21.93
CA SER A 259 0.37 -25.21 23.09
C SER A 259 -1.04 -25.69 22.72
N LYS A 260 -1.56 -26.65 23.48
CA LYS A 260 -2.93 -27.18 23.34
C LYS A 260 -3.96 -26.37 24.13
N ALA A 261 -3.53 -25.40 24.95
CA ALA A 261 -4.44 -24.51 25.66
C ALA A 261 -5.36 -23.78 24.67
N THR A 262 -6.66 -23.83 24.92
CA THR A 262 -7.69 -23.19 24.10
C THR A 262 -7.86 -21.69 24.39
N THR A 263 -7.39 -21.26 25.56
CA THR A 263 -7.35 -19.86 25.99
C THR A 263 -5.98 -19.54 26.56
N ILE A 264 -5.39 -18.45 26.14
CA ILE A 264 -4.11 -17.95 26.64
C ILE A 264 -4.32 -16.49 27.00
N ASP A 265 -4.33 -16.20 28.31
CA ASP A 265 -4.41 -14.84 28.84
C ASP A 265 -3.00 -14.30 29.07
N VAL A 266 -2.63 -13.28 28.32
CA VAL A 266 -1.34 -12.59 28.44
C VAL A 266 -1.50 -11.16 28.94
N SER A 267 -2.66 -10.78 29.43
CA SER A 267 -3.00 -9.42 29.88
C SER A 267 -2.08 -8.89 30.98
N ASN A 268 -1.47 -9.78 31.77
CA ASN A 268 -0.54 -9.43 32.84
C ASN A 268 0.94 -9.52 32.46
N PHE A 269 1.25 -9.72 31.17
CA PHE A 269 2.64 -9.83 30.74
C PHE A 269 3.23 -8.42 30.57
N ASN A 270 4.40 -8.22 31.18
CA ASN A 270 5.24 -7.07 30.85
C ASN A 270 6.30 -7.50 29.84
N THR A 271 6.20 -7.01 28.62
CA THR A 271 7.09 -7.37 27.52
C THR A 271 8.12 -6.30 27.19
N SER A 272 8.19 -5.20 27.96
CA SER A 272 9.03 -4.04 27.69
C SER A 272 10.54 -4.32 27.54
N ASN A 273 11.03 -5.42 28.09
CA ASN A 273 12.44 -5.83 27.96
C ASN A 273 12.64 -6.95 26.91
N VAL A 274 11.56 -7.42 26.28
CA VAL A 274 11.65 -8.55 25.38
C VAL A 274 12.19 -8.11 24.03
N THR A 275 13.24 -8.77 23.56
CA THR A 275 13.87 -8.49 22.27
C THR A 275 13.61 -9.57 21.22
N ASN A 276 13.11 -10.76 21.68
CA ASN A 276 12.84 -11.90 20.81
C ASN A 276 11.51 -12.57 21.17
N MET A 277 10.55 -12.53 20.22
CA MET A 277 9.26 -13.19 20.33
C MET A 277 9.08 -14.32 19.31
N ARG A 278 10.14 -14.77 18.66
CA ARG A 278 10.12 -15.81 17.63
C ARG A 278 10.06 -17.21 18.21
N PRO A 279 9.25 -18.09 17.69
CA PRO A 279 7.87 -17.98 17.27
C PRO A 279 6.93 -18.22 18.47
N MET A 280 6.55 -17.17 19.18
CA MET A 280 5.90 -17.23 20.50
C MET A 280 4.62 -18.06 20.51
N PHE A 281 3.71 -17.86 19.54
CA PHE A 281 2.41 -18.51 19.45
C PHE A 281 2.29 -19.50 18.27
N LYS A 282 3.41 -19.93 17.70
CA LYS A 282 3.38 -20.90 16.61
C LYS A 282 2.57 -22.15 16.98
N GLY A 283 1.60 -22.52 16.13
CA GLY A 283 0.78 -23.73 16.32
C GLY A 283 -0.10 -23.72 17.56
N SER A 284 -0.23 -22.58 18.24
CA SER A 284 -1.11 -22.42 19.42
C SER A 284 -2.54 -22.73 19.04
N GLN A 285 -3.23 -23.48 19.91
CA GLN A 285 -4.65 -23.83 19.74
C GLN A 285 -5.60 -22.79 20.35
N ALA A 286 -5.09 -21.72 20.96
CA ALA A 286 -5.92 -20.63 21.45
C ALA A 286 -6.67 -19.97 20.29
N THR A 287 -7.99 -19.86 20.41
CA THR A 287 -8.87 -19.28 19.39
C THR A 287 -8.98 -17.76 19.52
N THR A 288 -8.67 -17.23 20.69
CA THR A 288 -8.57 -15.79 20.96
C THR A 288 -7.21 -15.50 21.61
N LEU A 289 -6.53 -14.49 21.13
CA LEU A 289 -5.27 -13.99 21.69
C LEU A 289 -5.37 -12.47 21.76
N ASP A 290 -5.46 -11.93 22.97
CA ASP A 290 -5.38 -10.49 23.20
C ASP A 290 -3.93 -10.12 23.50
N VAL A 291 -3.26 -9.53 22.52
CA VAL A 291 -1.88 -9.07 22.63
C VAL A 291 -1.77 -7.55 22.63
N SER A 292 -2.90 -6.86 22.84
CA SER A 292 -2.98 -5.40 22.81
C SER A 292 -2.14 -4.69 23.87
N ASN A 293 -1.77 -5.41 24.95
CA ASN A 293 -0.92 -4.88 26.02
C ASN A 293 0.58 -5.10 25.78
N PHE A 294 0.97 -5.74 24.67
CA PHE A 294 2.39 -6.01 24.44
C PHE A 294 3.14 -4.72 24.09
N ASP A 295 4.17 -4.42 24.87
CA ASP A 295 5.19 -3.46 24.48
C ASP A 295 6.22 -4.20 23.59
N THR A 296 6.21 -3.90 22.32
CA THR A 296 7.10 -4.52 21.32
C THR A 296 8.24 -3.63 20.87
N SER A 297 8.38 -2.44 21.49
CA SER A 297 9.37 -1.42 21.12
C SER A 297 10.83 -1.91 21.12
N ASN A 298 11.15 -2.93 21.92
CA ASN A 298 12.48 -3.53 21.97
C ASN A 298 12.62 -4.81 21.16
N VAL A 299 11.55 -5.30 20.53
CA VAL A 299 11.56 -6.56 19.78
C VAL A 299 12.30 -6.41 18.47
N ARG A 300 13.21 -7.34 18.16
CA ARG A 300 14.00 -7.40 16.92
C ARG A 300 13.63 -8.58 16.03
N ASP A 301 13.11 -9.64 16.61
CA ASP A 301 12.74 -10.84 15.86
C ASP A 301 11.31 -11.28 16.22
N MET A 302 10.41 -11.18 15.23
CA MET A 302 9.01 -11.62 15.29
C MET A 302 8.74 -12.80 14.34
N GLY A 303 9.81 -13.43 13.83
CA GLY A 303 9.67 -14.52 12.86
C GLY A 303 8.77 -15.64 13.36
N GLY A 304 7.74 -16.00 12.57
CA GLY A 304 6.78 -17.05 12.87
C GLY A 304 5.93 -16.84 14.13
N MET A 305 5.83 -15.59 14.64
CA MET A 305 5.17 -15.32 15.93
C MET A 305 3.77 -15.93 16.02
N PHE A 306 2.97 -15.83 14.97
CA PHE A 306 1.60 -16.39 14.89
C PHE A 306 1.47 -17.49 13.82
N MET A 307 2.57 -18.09 13.41
CA MET A 307 2.58 -19.14 12.39
C MET A 307 1.72 -20.34 12.87
N TYR A 308 0.78 -20.83 12.03
CA TYR A 308 -0.16 -21.91 12.36
C TYR A 308 -1.09 -21.61 13.57
N SER A 309 -1.16 -20.38 14.06
CA SER A 309 -2.05 -20.01 15.17
C SER A 309 -3.52 -20.23 14.81
N LYS A 310 -4.28 -20.74 15.78
CA LYS A 310 -5.73 -20.93 15.64
C LYS A 310 -6.55 -19.68 16.03
N ALA A 311 -5.90 -18.61 16.47
CA ALA A 311 -6.59 -17.36 16.75
C ALA A 311 -7.27 -16.83 15.48
N THR A 312 -8.57 -16.59 15.57
CA THR A 312 -9.39 -16.07 14.47
C THR A 312 -9.39 -14.54 14.42
N THR A 313 -9.08 -13.91 15.53
CA THR A 313 -8.88 -12.46 15.66
C THR A 313 -7.52 -12.21 16.30
N LEU A 314 -6.74 -11.33 15.68
CA LEU A 314 -5.45 -10.86 16.18
C LEU A 314 -5.41 -9.34 16.03
N ASP A 315 -5.41 -8.64 17.16
CA ASP A 315 -5.17 -7.20 17.14
C ASP A 315 -3.68 -6.94 17.38
N VAL A 316 -3.00 -6.54 16.32
CA VAL A 316 -1.57 -6.19 16.32
C VAL A 316 -1.36 -4.71 16.00
N SER A 317 -2.44 -3.92 16.00
CA SER A 317 -2.40 -2.49 15.64
C SER A 317 -1.52 -1.65 16.57
N ASN A 318 -1.30 -2.12 17.82
CA ASN A 318 -0.45 -1.45 18.81
C ASN A 318 1.02 -1.90 18.77
N PHE A 319 1.41 -2.79 17.85
CA PHE A 319 2.80 -3.24 17.79
C PHE A 319 3.71 -2.13 17.28
N ASP A 320 4.68 -1.75 18.10
CA ASP A 320 5.83 -0.97 17.65
C ASP A 320 6.83 -1.92 17.00
N THR A 321 6.94 -1.84 15.68
CA THR A 321 7.83 -2.70 14.89
C THR A 321 9.10 -1.98 14.42
N SER A 322 9.32 -0.74 14.89
CA SER A 322 10.42 0.12 14.46
C SER A 322 11.83 -0.45 14.69
N ASN A 323 11.97 -1.47 15.55
CA ASN A 323 13.23 -2.16 15.80
C ASN A 323 13.28 -3.59 15.24
N VAL A 324 12.20 -4.05 14.57
CA VAL A 324 12.13 -5.42 14.04
C VAL A 324 12.95 -5.54 12.75
N THR A 325 13.80 -6.54 12.71
CA THR A 325 14.65 -6.86 11.54
C THR A 325 14.20 -8.13 10.80
N ASN A 326 13.37 -8.96 11.45
CA ASN A 326 12.93 -10.24 10.90
C ASN A 326 11.44 -10.47 11.17
N MET A 327 10.65 -10.57 10.10
CA MET A 327 9.21 -10.87 10.11
C MET A 327 8.88 -12.14 9.31
N ASN A 328 9.88 -12.98 9.01
CA ASN A 328 9.62 -14.15 8.20
C ASN A 328 8.52 -15.03 8.83
N SER A 329 7.58 -15.47 8.00
CA SER A 329 6.49 -16.38 8.41
C SER A 329 5.62 -15.87 9.56
N MET A 330 5.62 -14.56 9.89
CA MET A 330 4.95 -14.02 11.09
C MET A 330 3.49 -14.44 11.19
N PHE A 331 2.75 -14.40 10.09
CA PHE A 331 1.34 -14.78 10.00
C PHE A 331 1.10 -15.98 9.07
N ALA A 332 2.16 -16.78 8.80
CA ALA A 332 2.03 -17.92 7.92
C ALA A 332 1.04 -18.95 8.50
N LEU A 333 0.08 -19.41 7.64
CA LEU A 333 -0.93 -20.39 8.01
C LEU A 333 -1.80 -19.98 9.24
N SER A 334 -1.82 -18.68 9.56
CA SER A 334 -2.67 -18.12 10.61
C SER A 334 -4.14 -18.20 10.21
N GLN A 335 -5.01 -18.49 11.18
CA GLN A 335 -6.46 -18.52 11.00
C GLN A 335 -7.13 -17.15 11.19
N ALA A 336 -6.36 -16.10 11.51
CA ALA A 336 -6.90 -14.75 11.60
C ALA A 336 -7.50 -14.31 10.25
N THR A 337 -8.76 -13.88 10.29
CA THR A 337 -9.50 -13.44 9.10
C THR A 337 -9.30 -11.95 8.80
N THR A 338 -8.89 -11.19 9.81
CA THR A 338 -8.53 -9.78 9.72
C THR A 338 -7.16 -9.56 10.35
N LEU A 339 -6.30 -8.83 9.66
CA LEU A 339 -4.98 -8.42 10.15
C LEU A 339 -4.79 -6.94 9.81
N ASP A 340 -4.73 -6.09 10.81
CA ASP A 340 -4.34 -4.69 10.63
C ASP A 340 -2.83 -4.56 10.86
N VAL A 341 -2.09 -4.42 9.78
CA VAL A 341 -0.65 -4.22 9.76
C VAL A 341 -0.27 -2.86 9.20
N SER A 342 -1.26 -1.96 9.03
CA SER A 342 -1.07 -0.64 8.42
C SER A 342 -0.12 0.28 9.21
N ASN A 343 0.03 0.04 10.51
CA ASN A 343 0.92 0.78 11.39
C ASN A 343 2.33 0.19 11.53
N PHE A 344 2.63 -0.92 10.82
CA PHE A 344 3.96 -1.53 10.94
C PHE A 344 5.04 -0.64 10.31
N ASP A 345 6.01 -0.24 11.11
CA ASP A 345 7.28 0.31 10.61
C ASP A 345 8.17 -0.87 10.18
N THR A 346 8.36 -0.99 8.89
CA THR A 346 9.17 -2.08 8.30
C THR A 346 10.54 -1.62 7.82
N SER A 347 10.92 -0.38 8.11
CA SER A 347 12.14 0.26 7.60
C SER A 347 13.44 -0.47 7.95
N LYS A 348 13.45 -1.29 9.01
CA LYS A 348 14.62 -2.10 9.40
C LYS A 348 14.50 -3.57 9.03
N VAL A 349 13.38 -4.00 8.46
CA VAL A 349 13.14 -5.41 8.17
C VAL A 349 13.98 -5.84 6.98
N THR A 350 14.72 -6.93 7.13
CA THR A 350 15.53 -7.52 6.06
C THR A 350 14.95 -8.81 5.48
N ASN A 351 14.03 -9.46 6.21
CA ASN A 351 13.45 -10.72 5.79
C ASN A 351 11.92 -10.72 6.03
N MET A 352 11.16 -10.78 4.93
CA MET A 352 9.70 -10.90 4.92
C MET A 352 9.23 -12.20 4.25
N SER A 353 10.13 -13.18 4.08
CA SER A 353 9.77 -14.42 3.39
C SER A 353 8.59 -15.10 4.10
N SER A 354 7.61 -15.56 3.30
CA SER A 354 6.42 -16.27 3.78
C SER A 354 5.59 -15.53 4.84
N MET A 355 5.72 -14.20 4.98
CA MET A 355 5.06 -13.44 6.07
C MET A 355 3.56 -13.70 6.13
N PHE A 356 2.88 -13.79 5.00
CA PHE A 356 1.45 -14.05 4.86
C PHE A 356 1.16 -15.35 4.09
N PHE A 357 2.10 -16.30 4.13
CA PHE A 357 1.93 -17.59 3.48
C PHE A 357 0.68 -18.31 3.99
N ASP A 358 -0.24 -18.68 3.08
CA ASP A 358 -1.53 -19.36 3.39
C ASP A 358 -2.33 -18.69 4.53
N SER A 359 -2.19 -17.37 4.68
CA SER A 359 -2.95 -16.56 5.63
C SER A 359 -4.42 -16.53 5.23
N LYS A 360 -5.33 -16.64 6.22
CA LYS A 360 -6.78 -16.57 6.01
C LYS A 360 -7.32 -15.14 6.00
N ALA A 361 -6.47 -14.15 6.22
CA ALA A 361 -6.87 -12.74 6.13
C ALA A 361 -7.30 -12.41 4.70
N THR A 362 -8.49 -11.83 4.58
CA THR A 362 -9.07 -11.44 3.28
C THR A 362 -8.67 -10.04 2.85
N THR A 363 -8.22 -9.23 3.79
CA THR A 363 -7.66 -7.89 3.57
C THR A 363 -6.33 -7.79 4.30
N ILE A 364 -5.30 -7.32 3.60
CA ILE A 364 -3.96 -7.08 4.15
C ILE A 364 -3.48 -5.76 3.54
N ASP A 365 -3.40 -4.71 4.36
CA ASP A 365 -2.89 -3.42 3.92
C ASP A 365 -1.37 -3.35 4.14
N VAL A 366 -0.62 -3.41 3.05
CA VAL A 366 0.84 -3.29 3.02
C VAL A 366 1.30 -2.03 2.30
N SER A 367 0.38 -1.10 2.02
CA SER A 367 0.69 0.12 1.26
C SER A 367 1.72 1.03 1.94
N ASN A 368 1.87 0.93 3.26
CA ASN A 368 2.83 1.69 4.05
C ASN A 368 4.15 0.95 4.33
N PHE A 369 4.32 -0.27 3.81
CA PHE A 369 5.56 -1.02 4.07
C PHE A 369 6.75 -0.35 3.36
N ASP A 370 7.76 0.02 4.14
CA ASP A 370 9.10 0.34 3.63
C ASP A 370 9.87 -0.98 3.45
N THR A 371 10.09 -1.34 2.19
CA THR A 371 10.78 -2.58 1.84
C THR A 371 12.21 -2.37 1.36
N SER A 372 12.73 -1.15 1.49
CA SER A 372 14.04 -0.75 0.96
C SER A 372 15.23 -1.57 1.51
N ASN A 373 15.10 -2.13 2.71
CA ASN A 373 16.11 -2.98 3.32
C ASN A 373 15.85 -4.48 3.16
N VAL A 374 14.73 -4.87 2.54
CA VAL A 374 14.36 -6.29 2.44
C VAL A 374 15.18 -7.00 1.38
N THR A 375 15.75 -8.13 1.74
CA THR A 375 16.54 -8.99 0.84
C THR A 375 15.85 -10.29 0.45
N TYR A 376 14.87 -10.74 1.26
CA TYR A 376 14.13 -12.00 1.03
C TYR A 376 12.61 -11.74 1.10
N MET A 377 11.91 -11.98 -0.03
CA MET A 377 10.45 -11.89 -0.15
C MET A 377 9.81 -13.18 -0.66
N GLY A 378 10.58 -14.27 -0.75
CA GLY A 378 10.04 -15.53 -1.26
C GLY A 378 8.81 -15.99 -0.49
N GLY A 379 7.75 -16.39 -1.21
CA GLY A 379 6.50 -16.88 -0.65
C GLY A 379 5.70 -15.87 0.18
N MET A 380 6.01 -14.56 0.14
CA MET A 380 5.39 -13.58 1.05
C MET A 380 3.87 -13.63 1.05
N PHE A 381 3.25 -13.75 -0.12
CA PHE A 381 1.79 -13.85 -0.31
C PHE A 381 1.36 -15.17 -0.95
N GLN A 382 2.18 -16.21 -0.84
CA GLN A 382 1.86 -17.52 -1.39
C GLN A 382 0.60 -18.07 -0.72
N ASN A 383 -0.40 -18.54 -1.52
CA ASN A 383 -1.70 -19.03 -1.08
C ASN A 383 -2.52 -18.01 -0.26
N SER A 384 -2.15 -16.73 -0.20
CA SER A 384 -2.87 -15.70 0.55
C SER A 384 -4.31 -15.57 0.04
N GLN A 385 -5.26 -15.44 0.98
CA GLN A 385 -6.68 -15.22 0.67
C GLN A 385 -7.01 -13.74 0.43
N ALA A 386 -6.05 -12.82 0.60
CA ALA A 386 -6.26 -11.41 0.31
C ALA A 386 -6.61 -11.19 -1.17
N THR A 387 -7.74 -10.52 -1.41
CA THR A 387 -8.22 -10.22 -2.76
C THR A 387 -7.68 -8.90 -3.32
N ILE A 388 -7.20 -8.04 -2.44
CA ILE A 388 -6.58 -6.76 -2.75
C ILE A 388 -5.21 -6.74 -2.07
N LEU A 389 -4.16 -6.52 -2.85
CA LEU A 389 -2.79 -6.33 -2.38
C LEU A 389 -2.18 -5.14 -3.12
N ASP A 390 -1.99 -4.03 -2.43
CA ASP A 390 -1.26 -2.89 -2.99
C ASP A 390 0.24 -3.02 -2.69
N VAL A 391 0.98 -3.51 -3.66
CA VAL A 391 2.44 -3.66 -3.61
C VAL A 391 3.15 -2.63 -4.49
N SER A 392 2.41 -1.64 -4.98
CA SER A 392 2.95 -0.63 -5.91
C SER A 392 4.05 0.25 -5.30
N ASN A 393 4.12 0.35 -3.96
CA ASN A 393 5.14 1.11 -3.23
C ASN A 393 6.34 0.27 -2.79
N PHE A 394 6.40 -1.03 -3.12
CA PHE A 394 7.52 -1.87 -2.70
C PHE A 394 8.82 -1.45 -3.41
N ASP A 395 9.81 -1.06 -2.65
CA ASP A 395 11.19 -0.98 -3.13
C ASP A 395 11.82 -2.38 -3.07
N THR A 396 12.04 -2.96 -4.24
CA THR A 396 12.61 -4.31 -4.36
C THR A 396 14.09 -4.31 -4.78
N SER A 397 14.73 -3.14 -4.79
CA SER A 397 16.10 -2.95 -5.29
C SER A 397 17.17 -3.76 -4.53
N ASN A 398 16.86 -4.23 -3.32
CA ASN A 398 17.74 -5.08 -2.52
C ASN A 398 17.33 -6.57 -2.50
N VAL A 399 16.20 -6.92 -3.10
CA VAL A 399 15.67 -8.29 -3.06
C VAL A 399 16.47 -9.21 -3.96
N THR A 400 16.88 -10.34 -3.41
CA THR A 400 17.65 -11.39 -4.14
C THR A 400 16.83 -12.63 -4.46
N ASN A 401 15.71 -12.83 -3.75
CA ASN A 401 14.84 -13.99 -3.93
C ASN A 401 13.36 -13.58 -3.88
N MET A 402 12.63 -13.90 -4.96
CA MET A 402 11.18 -13.66 -5.13
C MET A 402 10.43 -14.97 -5.47
N ASP A 403 11.03 -16.13 -5.16
CA ASP A 403 10.35 -17.39 -5.46
C ASP A 403 8.97 -17.46 -4.79
N SER A 404 8.00 -17.94 -5.53
CA SER A 404 6.64 -18.16 -5.03
C SER A 404 5.94 -16.93 -4.42
N MET A 405 6.43 -15.69 -4.63
CA MET A 405 5.94 -14.51 -3.90
C MET A 405 4.43 -14.32 -4.01
N PHE A 406 3.84 -14.54 -5.18
CA PHE A 406 2.39 -14.45 -5.45
C PHE A 406 1.81 -15.79 -5.93
N ASN A 407 2.50 -16.89 -5.62
CA ASN A 407 2.05 -18.22 -5.98
C ASN A 407 0.65 -18.48 -5.39
N ASN A 408 -0.32 -18.83 -6.26
CA ASN A 408 -1.72 -19.10 -5.90
C ASN A 408 -2.40 -17.97 -5.09
N SER A 409 -1.91 -16.72 -5.19
CA SER A 409 -2.52 -15.55 -4.57
C SER A 409 -3.92 -15.29 -5.12
N GLN A 410 -4.86 -14.91 -4.25
CA GLN A 410 -6.23 -14.58 -4.66
C GLN A 410 -6.38 -13.12 -5.11
N ALA A 411 -5.33 -12.30 -5.04
CA ALA A 411 -5.34 -10.93 -5.53
C ALA A 411 -5.60 -10.88 -7.04
N THR A 412 -6.62 -10.13 -7.44
CA THR A 412 -7.02 -9.98 -8.85
C THR A 412 -6.29 -8.85 -9.56
N ILE A 413 -5.73 -7.94 -8.81
CA ILE A 413 -4.92 -6.80 -9.28
C ILE A 413 -3.58 -6.86 -8.54
N LEU A 414 -2.49 -6.92 -9.30
CA LEU A 414 -1.12 -6.85 -8.78
C LEU A 414 -0.33 -5.87 -9.65
N ASP A 415 0.01 -4.71 -9.10
CA ASP A 415 0.90 -3.76 -9.77
C ASP A 415 2.35 -4.05 -9.37
N VAL A 416 3.05 -4.78 -10.21
CA VAL A 416 4.47 -5.14 -10.05
C VAL A 416 5.38 -4.36 -11.03
N SER A 417 4.82 -3.38 -11.73
CA SER A 417 5.54 -2.64 -12.77
C SER A 417 6.71 -1.81 -12.24
N ASN A 418 6.78 -1.57 -10.91
CA ASN A 418 7.88 -0.88 -10.23
C ASN A 418 8.96 -1.78 -9.66
N PHE A 419 8.79 -3.09 -9.73
CA PHE A 419 9.76 -3.98 -9.12
C PHE A 419 11.13 -3.85 -9.80
N ASP A 420 12.13 -3.42 -9.05
CA ASP A 420 13.53 -3.57 -9.46
C ASP A 420 13.97 -5.00 -9.17
N THR A 421 14.15 -5.77 -10.22
CA THR A 421 14.54 -7.17 -10.13
C THR A 421 16.04 -7.40 -10.45
N SER A 422 16.84 -6.34 -10.53
CA SER A 422 18.23 -6.36 -10.96
C SER A 422 19.17 -7.19 -10.08
N LYS A 423 18.75 -7.50 -8.84
CA LYS A 423 19.51 -8.37 -7.91
C LYS A 423 18.90 -9.76 -7.76
N VAL A 424 17.71 -10.00 -8.32
CA VAL A 424 16.99 -11.26 -8.12
C VAL A 424 17.68 -12.40 -8.88
N THR A 425 17.88 -13.51 -8.19
CA THR A 425 18.49 -14.74 -8.76
C THR A 425 17.49 -15.88 -8.93
N ASN A 426 16.36 -15.85 -8.20
CA ASN A 426 15.34 -16.87 -8.25
C ASN A 426 13.93 -16.23 -8.34
N MET A 427 13.20 -16.57 -9.42
CA MET A 427 11.81 -16.16 -9.68
C MET A 427 10.90 -17.37 -9.88
N SER A 428 11.32 -18.55 -9.43
CA SER A 428 10.52 -19.76 -9.63
C SER A 428 9.14 -19.60 -8.99
N SER A 429 8.11 -20.04 -9.70
CA SER A 429 6.70 -20.03 -9.26
C SER A 429 6.15 -18.66 -8.83
N MET A 430 6.83 -17.53 -9.16
CA MET A 430 6.47 -16.20 -8.63
C MET A 430 5.00 -15.86 -8.82
N PHE A 431 4.41 -16.19 -9.97
CA PHE A 431 3.01 -15.94 -10.30
C PHE A 431 2.24 -17.24 -10.61
N TRP A 432 2.73 -18.38 -10.14
CA TRP A 432 2.08 -19.66 -10.39
C TRP A 432 0.64 -19.66 -9.86
N ASN A 433 -0.35 -19.99 -10.71
CA ASN A 433 -1.79 -19.97 -10.40
C ASN A 433 -2.32 -18.62 -9.84
N SER A 434 -1.58 -17.51 -9.98
CA SER A 434 -2.05 -16.19 -9.57
C SER A 434 -3.37 -15.82 -10.23
N LYS A 435 -4.27 -15.19 -9.46
CA LYS A 435 -5.58 -14.72 -9.96
C LYS A 435 -5.49 -13.36 -10.67
N ALA A 436 -4.34 -12.70 -10.64
CA ALA A 436 -4.15 -11.44 -11.36
C ALA A 436 -4.39 -11.61 -12.86
N THR A 437 -5.26 -10.77 -13.42
CA THR A 437 -5.62 -10.81 -14.83
C THR A 437 -4.68 -9.99 -15.71
N THR A 438 -3.95 -9.07 -15.10
CA THR A 438 -2.91 -8.25 -15.72
C THR A 438 -1.64 -8.34 -14.90
N LEU A 439 -0.51 -8.53 -15.56
CA LEU A 439 0.82 -8.53 -14.96
C LEU A 439 1.76 -7.74 -15.89
N ASP A 440 2.17 -6.56 -15.46
CA ASP A 440 3.21 -5.79 -16.18
C ASP A 440 4.58 -6.19 -15.65
N VAL A 441 5.25 -7.06 -16.38
CA VAL A 441 6.62 -7.54 -16.11
C VAL A 441 7.62 -6.98 -17.13
N SER A 442 7.21 -6.01 -17.94
CA SER A 442 8.04 -5.42 -19.00
C SER A 442 9.31 -4.74 -18.49
N ASN A 443 9.32 -4.31 -17.21
CA ASN A 443 10.48 -3.68 -16.56
C ASN A 443 11.39 -4.66 -15.80
N PHE A 444 11.08 -5.96 -15.80
CA PHE A 444 11.88 -6.92 -15.04
C PHE A 444 13.28 -7.07 -15.66
N ASN A 445 14.31 -6.79 -14.87
CA ASN A 445 15.69 -7.10 -15.20
C ASN A 445 16.01 -8.53 -14.75
N THR A 446 16.07 -9.44 -15.69
CA THR A 446 16.27 -10.87 -15.39
C THR A 446 17.71 -11.35 -15.58
N SER A 447 18.65 -10.44 -15.81
CA SER A 447 20.06 -10.75 -16.16
C SER A 447 20.84 -11.54 -15.11
N LYS A 448 20.33 -11.65 -13.88
CA LYS A 448 20.91 -12.48 -12.81
C LYS A 448 20.10 -13.73 -12.48
N VAL A 449 18.92 -13.89 -13.07
CA VAL A 449 18.02 -14.99 -12.73
C VAL A 449 18.56 -16.32 -13.26
N ILE A 450 18.58 -17.33 -12.41
CA ILE A 450 19.06 -18.69 -12.71
C ILE A 450 17.89 -19.65 -12.86
N ASN A 451 16.79 -19.42 -12.13
CA ASN A 451 15.62 -20.28 -12.11
C ASN A 451 14.35 -19.50 -12.39
N MET A 452 13.62 -19.87 -13.47
CA MET A 452 12.31 -19.33 -13.87
C MET A 452 11.25 -20.43 -13.97
N SER A 453 11.47 -21.59 -13.34
CA SER A 453 10.49 -22.68 -13.41
C SER A 453 9.16 -22.21 -12.85
N ASP A 454 8.07 -22.64 -13.49
CA ASP A 454 6.70 -22.37 -13.05
C ASP A 454 6.30 -20.87 -12.96
N MET A 455 7.14 -19.93 -13.39
CA MET A 455 6.99 -18.50 -13.09
C MET A 455 5.60 -17.94 -13.40
N PHE A 456 5.00 -18.33 -14.53
CA PHE A 456 3.66 -17.93 -14.98
C PHE A 456 2.69 -19.10 -15.14
N GLY A 457 3.07 -20.29 -14.66
CA GLY A 457 2.24 -21.48 -14.80
C GLY A 457 0.85 -21.29 -14.19
N GLY A 458 -0.23 -21.60 -14.94
CA GLY A 458 -1.61 -21.43 -14.47
C GLY A 458 -2.08 -20.02 -14.20
N SER A 459 -1.24 -19.00 -14.41
CA SER A 459 -1.58 -17.59 -14.23
C SER A 459 -2.82 -17.20 -15.05
N LYS A 460 -3.64 -16.30 -14.50
CA LYS A 460 -4.82 -15.76 -15.18
C LYS A 460 -4.52 -14.59 -16.12
N ALA A 461 -3.28 -14.11 -16.15
CA ALA A 461 -2.88 -13.05 -17.06
C ALA A 461 -3.04 -13.49 -18.52
N THR A 462 -3.74 -12.65 -19.29
CA THR A 462 -4.01 -12.92 -20.73
C THR A 462 -2.94 -12.32 -21.65
N THR A 463 -2.19 -11.38 -21.14
CA THR A 463 -1.04 -10.75 -21.79
C THR A 463 0.17 -10.86 -20.88
N LEU A 464 1.29 -11.29 -21.43
CA LEU A 464 2.59 -11.39 -20.73
C LEU A 464 3.66 -10.85 -21.68
N ASP A 465 4.21 -9.70 -21.37
CA ASP A 465 5.35 -9.15 -22.12
C ASP A 465 6.65 -9.59 -21.44
N VAL A 466 7.24 -10.64 -21.99
CA VAL A 466 8.52 -11.20 -21.57
C VAL A 466 9.63 -10.92 -22.60
N SER A 467 9.35 -10.03 -23.58
CA SER A 467 10.26 -9.75 -24.69
C SER A 467 11.61 -9.14 -24.23
N ASN A 468 11.63 -8.51 -23.03
CA ASN A 468 12.85 -7.92 -22.45
C ASN A 468 13.62 -8.87 -21.52
N PHE A 469 13.18 -10.11 -21.32
CA PHE A 469 13.85 -11.02 -20.43
C PHE A 469 15.23 -11.44 -20.96
N ASP A 470 16.27 -11.18 -20.19
CA ASP A 470 17.61 -11.76 -20.39
C ASP A 470 17.65 -13.12 -19.68
N THR A 471 17.71 -14.17 -20.47
CA THR A 471 17.72 -15.56 -19.94
C THR A 471 19.09 -16.23 -20.04
N SER A 472 20.14 -15.48 -20.36
CA SER A 472 21.49 -16.00 -20.61
C SER A 472 22.13 -16.75 -19.43
N LYS A 473 21.57 -16.62 -18.21
CA LYS A 473 21.99 -17.36 -17.02
C LYS A 473 20.99 -18.42 -16.57
N VAL A 474 19.81 -18.47 -17.19
CA VAL A 474 18.75 -19.38 -16.75
C VAL A 474 19.09 -20.82 -17.13
N THR A 475 18.92 -21.72 -16.16
CA THR A 475 19.16 -23.16 -16.35
C THR A 475 17.87 -23.97 -16.32
N ASN A 476 16.81 -23.44 -15.72
CA ASN A 476 15.54 -24.12 -15.54
C ASN A 476 14.36 -23.22 -15.95
N MET A 477 13.59 -23.65 -16.97
CA MET A 477 12.35 -23.06 -17.49
C MET A 477 11.19 -24.06 -17.49
N GLY A 478 11.32 -25.15 -16.72
CA GLY A 478 10.24 -26.14 -16.63
C GLY A 478 8.93 -25.48 -16.19
N TYR A 479 7.80 -25.83 -16.83
CA TYR A 479 6.46 -25.32 -16.53
C TYR A 479 6.27 -23.78 -16.62
N MET A 480 7.25 -23.01 -17.12
CA MET A 480 7.26 -21.53 -17.04
C MET A 480 5.95 -20.89 -17.52
N PHE A 481 5.34 -21.41 -18.57
CA PHE A 481 4.08 -20.94 -19.16
C PHE A 481 3.02 -22.03 -19.21
N SER A 482 3.13 -23.08 -18.38
CA SER A 482 2.12 -24.15 -18.42
C SER A 482 0.74 -23.60 -18.05
N ASP A 483 -0.32 -24.09 -18.73
CA ASP A 483 -1.70 -23.65 -18.54
C ASP A 483 -1.94 -22.13 -18.66
N SER A 484 -1.01 -21.41 -19.33
CA SER A 484 -1.09 -19.97 -19.56
C SER A 484 -2.34 -19.58 -20.35
N LYS A 485 -2.92 -18.41 -20.03
CA LYS A 485 -4.05 -17.82 -20.75
C LYS A 485 -3.62 -16.93 -21.92
N ALA A 486 -2.32 -16.68 -22.07
CA ALA A 486 -1.77 -15.88 -23.15
C ALA A 486 -2.09 -16.50 -24.52
N THR A 487 -2.42 -15.64 -25.48
CA THR A 487 -2.65 -16.04 -26.86
C THR A 487 -1.39 -15.97 -27.72
N THR A 488 -0.44 -15.18 -27.27
CA THR A 488 0.84 -14.91 -27.95
C THR A 488 1.92 -14.76 -26.89
N LEU A 489 3.09 -15.32 -27.16
CA LEU A 489 4.29 -15.14 -26.35
C LEU A 489 5.47 -14.73 -27.24
N ASP A 490 6.25 -13.76 -26.81
CA ASP A 490 7.49 -13.37 -27.48
C ASP A 490 8.68 -13.81 -26.65
N VAL A 491 9.30 -14.90 -27.07
CA VAL A 491 10.52 -15.46 -26.48
C VAL A 491 11.74 -15.23 -27.36
N SER A 492 11.66 -14.27 -28.28
CA SER A 492 12.73 -14.03 -29.26
C SER A 492 14.05 -13.57 -28.64
N ASN A 493 14.02 -12.96 -27.47
CA ASN A 493 15.21 -12.61 -26.72
C ASN A 493 15.75 -13.70 -25.78
N PHE A 494 15.01 -14.81 -25.65
CA PHE A 494 15.46 -15.90 -24.78
C PHE A 494 16.75 -16.55 -25.32
N ASP A 495 17.86 -16.32 -24.66
CA ASP A 495 19.07 -17.12 -24.83
C ASP A 495 18.94 -18.39 -23.97
N THR A 496 18.67 -19.49 -24.64
CA THR A 496 18.46 -20.77 -23.97
C THR A 496 19.67 -21.69 -23.99
N SER A 497 20.84 -21.17 -24.32
CA SER A 497 22.09 -21.96 -24.47
C SER A 497 22.49 -22.72 -23.19
N LYS A 498 22.09 -22.24 -22.01
CA LYS A 498 22.35 -22.88 -20.71
C LYS A 498 21.16 -23.62 -20.12
N VAL A 499 19.98 -23.56 -20.76
CA VAL A 499 18.79 -24.20 -20.21
C VAL A 499 18.87 -25.69 -20.38
N THR A 500 18.79 -26.42 -19.27
CA THR A 500 18.79 -27.87 -19.24
C THR A 500 17.42 -28.49 -19.08
N ASN A 501 16.47 -27.75 -18.49
CA ASN A 501 15.10 -28.20 -18.24
C ASN A 501 14.07 -27.26 -18.87
N MET A 502 13.28 -27.80 -19.84
CA MET A 502 12.11 -27.20 -20.47
C MET A 502 10.88 -28.10 -20.37
N LYS A 503 10.89 -29.07 -19.41
CA LYS A 503 9.76 -29.96 -19.19
C LYS A 503 8.48 -29.16 -19.02
N ASN A 504 7.43 -29.50 -19.77
CA ASN A 504 6.09 -28.90 -19.66
C ASN A 504 6.05 -27.37 -19.85
N MET A 505 7.06 -26.75 -20.48
CA MET A 505 7.23 -25.27 -20.50
C MET A 505 5.96 -24.54 -20.98
N PHE A 506 5.25 -25.07 -21.96
CA PHE A 506 4.01 -24.51 -22.52
C PHE A 506 2.82 -25.46 -22.36
N GLN A 507 2.97 -26.53 -21.60
CA GLN A 507 1.90 -27.56 -21.46
C GLN A 507 0.55 -26.92 -21.12
N GLY A 508 -0.53 -27.41 -21.72
CA GLY A 508 -1.89 -26.98 -21.36
C GLY A 508 -2.26 -25.56 -21.81
N SER A 509 -1.37 -24.83 -22.46
CA SER A 509 -1.63 -23.47 -22.96
C SER A 509 -2.52 -23.50 -24.20
N SER A 510 -3.76 -23.94 -24.01
CA SER A 510 -4.72 -24.21 -25.09
C SER A 510 -5.18 -22.95 -25.86
N ASN A 511 -4.93 -21.76 -25.33
CA ASN A 511 -5.21 -20.47 -26.00
C ASN A 511 -4.03 -19.96 -26.82
N LEU A 512 -2.84 -20.49 -26.61
CA LEU A 512 -1.61 -20.04 -27.26
C LEU A 512 -1.65 -20.38 -28.76
N LYS A 513 -1.59 -19.32 -29.59
CA LYS A 513 -1.65 -19.41 -31.05
C LYS A 513 -0.29 -19.24 -31.70
N THR A 514 0.51 -18.32 -31.14
CA THR A 514 1.78 -17.90 -31.73
C THR A 514 2.85 -17.76 -30.66
N ILE A 515 4.03 -18.30 -30.94
CA ILE A 515 5.24 -18.06 -30.18
C ILE A 515 6.24 -17.41 -31.13
N TYR A 516 6.61 -16.18 -30.88
CA TYR A 516 7.71 -15.52 -31.58
C TYR A 516 9.05 -15.96 -31.00
N GLY A 517 9.92 -16.44 -31.86
CA GLY A 517 11.26 -16.88 -31.50
C GLY A 517 12.34 -16.27 -32.37
N SER A 518 13.58 -16.52 -32.03
CA SER A 518 14.76 -16.16 -32.84
C SER A 518 15.80 -17.28 -32.80
N SER A 519 16.92 -17.08 -33.49
CA SER A 519 18.07 -17.98 -33.45
C SER A 519 18.73 -18.11 -32.08
N LYS A 520 18.37 -17.23 -31.09
CA LYS A 520 18.84 -17.35 -29.69
C LYS A 520 18.19 -18.51 -28.93
N PHE A 521 16.98 -18.92 -29.36
CA PHE A 521 16.28 -20.03 -28.75
C PHE A 521 16.83 -21.37 -29.28
N VAL A 522 17.74 -21.96 -28.52
CA VAL A 522 18.40 -23.20 -28.86
C VAL A 522 18.07 -24.31 -27.85
N THR A 523 18.08 -25.56 -28.28
CA THR A 523 17.74 -26.72 -27.40
C THR A 523 18.86 -27.69 -27.21
N THR A 524 20.10 -27.31 -27.55
CA THR A 524 21.30 -28.19 -27.50
C THR A 524 21.62 -28.67 -26.10
N ALA A 525 21.53 -27.79 -25.11
CA ALA A 525 21.79 -28.12 -23.70
C ALA A 525 20.59 -28.80 -23.00
N VAL A 526 19.41 -28.79 -23.60
CA VAL A 526 18.19 -29.30 -22.97
C VAL A 526 18.18 -30.81 -22.83
N THR A 527 18.16 -31.29 -21.60
CA THR A 527 18.10 -32.72 -21.25
C THR A 527 16.68 -33.16 -20.90
N SER A 528 15.82 -32.26 -20.46
CA SER A 528 14.43 -32.54 -20.10
C SER A 528 13.48 -31.61 -20.85
N SER A 529 12.65 -32.18 -21.74
CA SER A 529 11.66 -31.43 -22.56
C SER A 529 10.34 -32.17 -22.73
N THR A 530 10.08 -33.20 -21.92
CA THR A 530 8.87 -34.02 -21.99
C THR A 530 7.65 -33.12 -21.92
N SER A 531 6.68 -33.33 -22.81
CA SER A 531 5.39 -32.64 -22.86
C SER A 531 5.48 -31.11 -22.98
N MET A 532 6.59 -30.57 -23.50
CA MET A 532 6.82 -29.12 -23.60
C MET A 532 5.64 -28.37 -24.23
N PHE A 533 5.00 -28.92 -25.27
CA PHE A 533 3.86 -28.34 -25.98
C PHE A 533 2.57 -29.12 -25.81
N SER A 534 2.51 -30.12 -24.93
CA SER A 534 1.33 -30.96 -24.77
C SER A 534 0.09 -30.11 -24.46
N GLY A 535 -1.00 -30.28 -25.23
CA GLY A 535 -2.23 -29.49 -25.01
C GLY A 535 -2.27 -28.10 -25.64
N CYS A 536 -1.22 -27.67 -26.38
CA CYS A 536 -1.21 -26.37 -27.09
C CYS A 536 -2.01 -26.44 -28.41
N THR A 537 -3.27 -26.86 -28.37
CA THR A 537 -4.07 -27.26 -29.52
C THR A 537 -4.30 -26.19 -30.58
N LYS A 538 -4.12 -24.90 -30.23
CA LYS A 538 -4.28 -23.77 -31.18
C LYS A 538 -2.95 -23.28 -31.75
N LEU A 539 -1.83 -23.87 -31.34
CA LEU A 539 -0.50 -23.41 -31.73
C LEU A 539 -0.24 -23.70 -33.20
N ILE A 540 0.25 -22.67 -33.90
CA ILE A 540 0.63 -22.74 -35.31
C ILE A 540 1.97 -22.03 -35.49
N GLY A 541 2.95 -22.69 -36.11
CA GLY A 541 4.21 -22.12 -36.53
C GLY A 541 4.08 -21.13 -37.67
N GLY A 542 5.12 -20.32 -37.90
CA GLY A 542 5.08 -19.24 -38.87
C GLY A 542 4.84 -19.67 -40.33
N ALA A 543 5.31 -20.82 -40.71
CA ALA A 543 5.07 -21.40 -42.03
C ALA A 543 3.84 -22.32 -42.07
N GLY A 544 3.01 -22.33 -41.02
CA GLY A 544 1.71 -23.03 -40.98
C GLY A 544 1.75 -24.43 -40.35
N THR A 545 2.84 -24.85 -39.73
CA THR A 545 2.92 -26.10 -38.97
C THR A 545 1.96 -26.09 -37.79
N LYS A 546 0.94 -26.92 -37.85
CA LYS A 546 -0.08 -27.05 -36.81
C LYS A 546 0.37 -27.94 -35.67
N TYR A 547 -0.12 -27.69 -34.48
CA TYR A 547 0.07 -28.59 -33.33
C TYR A 547 -0.22 -30.05 -33.66
N ASN A 548 0.67 -30.95 -33.21
CA ASN A 548 0.51 -32.41 -33.33
C ASN A 548 0.89 -33.05 -31.99
N SER A 549 0.00 -33.86 -31.43
CA SER A 549 0.19 -34.52 -30.14
C SER A 549 1.36 -35.51 -30.10
N SER A 550 1.86 -35.93 -31.26
CA SER A 550 3.05 -36.78 -31.37
C SER A 550 4.36 -35.99 -31.36
N HIS A 551 4.30 -34.68 -31.43
CA HIS A 551 5.45 -33.76 -31.50
C HIS A 551 5.36 -32.67 -30.45
N VAL A 552 5.56 -33.07 -29.20
CA VAL A 552 5.30 -32.20 -28.04
C VAL A 552 6.55 -31.88 -27.20
N ASP A 553 7.72 -32.27 -27.68
CA ASP A 553 9.00 -32.03 -27.01
C ASP A 553 9.84 -30.95 -27.71
N LYS A 554 11.10 -30.81 -27.32
CA LYS A 554 12.03 -29.79 -27.84
C LYS A 554 12.29 -29.87 -29.35
N THR A 555 11.98 -31.01 -30.00
CA THR A 555 12.25 -31.20 -31.43
C THR A 555 11.45 -30.26 -32.34
N TYR A 556 10.34 -29.70 -31.84
CA TYR A 556 9.54 -28.69 -32.54
C TYR A 556 9.72 -27.27 -31.94
N ALA A 557 10.60 -27.08 -30.95
CA ALA A 557 10.91 -25.77 -30.35
C ALA A 557 11.92 -25.00 -31.22
N ARG A 558 11.50 -24.64 -32.43
CA ARG A 558 12.31 -23.91 -33.42
C ARG A 558 11.43 -23.10 -34.37
N ILE A 559 12.07 -22.16 -35.07
CA ILE A 559 11.41 -21.44 -36.18
C ILE A 559 10.87 -22.43 -37.19
N ASP A 560 9.62 -22.25 -37.55
CA ASP A 560 8.95 -23.07 -38.56
C ASP A 560 9.40 -22.69 -39.98
N SER A 561 9.99 -23.64 -40.69
CA SER A 561 10.36 -23.49 -42.09
C SER A 561 9.52 -24.39 -43.02
N GLY A 562 8.30 -24.68 -42.60
CA GLY A 562 7.34 -25.53 -43.32
C GLY A 562 7.72 -27.02 -43.32
N THR A 563 7.36 -27.73 -44.37
CA THR A 563 7.52 -29.17 -44.43
C THR A 563 8.99 -29.64 -44.40
N SER A 564 9.93 -28.78 -44.77
CA SER A 564 11.35 -29.14 -44.82
C SER A 564 11.98 -29.14 -43.40
N ASN A 565 11.48 -28.30 -42.50
CA ASN A 565 11.96 -28.22 -41.12
C ASN A 565 10.83 -27.66 -40.22
N PRO A 566 9.80 -28.48 -39.92
CA PRO A 566 8.63 -28.05 -39.20
C PRO A 566 8.96 -27.64 -37.76
N GLY A 567 8.35 -26.57 -37.28
CA GLY A 567 8.51 -26.03 -35.94
C GLY A 567 7.27 -25.30 -35.46
N TYR A 568 7.21 -24.93 -34.20
CA TYR A 568 6.07 -24.24 -33.63
C TYR A 568 6.31 -22.73 -33.42
N PHE A 569 7.49 -22.21 -33.77
CA PHE A 569 7.78 -20.80 -33.58
C PHE A 569 7.62 -20.03 -34.92
N THR A 570 7.10 -18.84 -34.81
CA THR A 570 7.14 -17.82 -35.85
C THR A 570 8.42 -16.99 -35.69
N ASP A 571 9.12 -16.70 -36.78
CA ASP A 571 10.27 -15.81 -36.73
C ASP A 571 9.83 -14.46 -36.20
N VAL A 572 10.61 -13.87 -35.27
CA VAL A 572 10.36 -12.53 -34.75
C VAL A 572 10.38 -11.48 -35.87
N ALA A 573 11.09 -11.72 -36.96
CA ALA A 573 11.08 -10.88 -38.14
C ALA A 573 9.69 -10.76 -38.80
N ASP A 574 8.84 -11.77 -38.64
CA ASP A 574 7.45 -11.79 -39.10
C ASP A 574 6.45 -11.23 -38.09
N LYS A 575 6.94 -10.78 -36.90
CA LYS A 575 6.07 -10.22 -35.87
C LYS A 575 5.44 -8.93 -36.38
N PRO A 576 4.09 -8.79 -36.34
CA PRO A 576 3.45 -7.55 -36.68
C PRO A 576 3.99 -6.39 -35.84
N SER A 577 4.38 -5.32 -36.48
CA SER A 577 4.81 -4.09 -35.85
C SER A 577 3.70 -3.53 -34.97
N THR A 578 4.03 -3.13 -33.74
CA THR A 578 3.09 -2.49 -32.82
C THR A 578 3.75 -1.29 -32.17
N PHE A 579 2.97 -0.32 -31.70
CA PHE A 579 3.51 0.88 -31.06
C PHE A 579 4.43 0.57 -29.85
N PRO A 580 4.11 -0.37 -28.93
CA PRO A 580 5.00 -0.71 -27.83
C PRO A 580 6.35 -1.32 -28.28
N THR A 581 6.35 -2.11 -29.35
CA THR A 581 7.52 -2.92 -29.77
C THR A 581 8.43 -2.23 -30.77
N ASP A 582 7.87 -1.34 -31.63
CA ASP A 582 8.64 -0.63 -32.63
C ASP A 582 9.62 0.35 -31.98
N SER A 583 10.80 0.54 -32.58
CA SER A 583 11.71 1.63 -32.18
C SER A 583 11.06 2.99 -32.42
N TRP A 584 11.49 4.01 -31.70
CA TRP A 584 11.01 5.37 -31.93
C TRP A 584 11.29 5.84 -33.39
N ALA A 585 12.43 5.47 -33.94
CA ALA A 585 12.74 5.74 -35.35
C ALA A 585 11.73 5.11 -36.31
N THR A 586 11.32 3.85 -36.06
CA THR A 586 10.30 3.14 -36.82
C THR A 586 8.92 3.80 -36.70
N ILE A 587 8.53 4.18 -35.47
CA ILE A 587 7.25 4.86 -35.20
C ILE A 587 7.23 6.20 -35.99
N VAL A 588 8.26 7.02 -35.86
CA VAL A 588 8.39 8.31 -36.56
C VAL A 588 8.31 8.12 -38.06
N ALA A 589 9.07 7.18 -38.62
CA ALA A 589 9.04 6.91 -40.07
C ALA A 589 7.65 6.46 -40.52
N SER A 590 6.98 5.63 -39.78
CA SER A 590 5.63 5.14 -40.08
C SER A 590 4.59 6.23 -40.05
N VAL A 591 4.64 7.12 -39.04
CA VAL A 591 3.71 8.25 -38.91
C VAL A 591 3.93 9.22 -40.06
N LYS A 592 5.18 9.57 -40.40
CA LYS A 592 5.54 10.42 -41.57
C LYS A 592 5.06 9.87 -42.91
N ALA A 593 5.14 8.54 -43.08
CA ALA A 593 4.66 7.85 -44.26
C ALA A 593 3.12 7.67 -44.26
N ASN A 594 2.40 8.23 -43.30
CA ASN A 594 0.97 8.00 -43.08
C ASN A 594 0.58 6.49 -43.01
N ASN A 595 1.54 5.66 -42.66
CA ASN A 595 1.36 4.21 -42.46
C ASN A 595 1.44 3.90 -40.96
N LYS A 596 0.31 3.94 -40.27
CA LYS A 596 0.24 3.79 -38.81
C LYS A 596 0.47 2.34 -38.34
N ARG A 597 0.85 1.41 -39.21
CA ARG A 597 1.24 0.01 -38.92
C ARG A 597 0.38 -0.69 -37.87
N GLY A 598 -0.88 -0.32 -37.72
CA GLY A 598 -1.77 -0.89 -36.70
C GLY A 598 -1.61 -0.30 -35.29
N TYR A 599 -0.88 0.84 -35.14
CA TYR A 599 -0.83 1.58 -33.90
C TYR A 599 -2.23 2.02 -33.48
N LYS A 600 -2.61 1.69 -32.27
CA LYS A 600 -3.99 1.88 -31.78
C LYS A 600 -4.03 2.97 -30.72
N VAL A 601 -5.13 3.68 -30.67
CA VAL A 601 -5.44 4.56 -29.56
C VAL A 601 -5.43 3.78 -28.26
N GLY A 602 -4.69 4.25 -27.27
CA GLY A 602 -4.45 3.57 -26.00
C GLY A 602 -3.13 2.79 -25.92
N ASP A 603 -2.47 2.50 -27.06
CA ASP A 603 -1.14 1.88 -27.04
C ASP A 603 -0.16 2.78 -26.28
N THR A 604 0.70 2.16 -25.47
CA THR A 604 1.65 2.88 -24.62
C THR A 604 3.09 2.47 -24.87
N LYS A 605 4.03 3.40 -24.63
CA LYS A 605 5.47 3.15 -24.70
C LYS A 605 6.21 4.03 -23.72
N LYS A 606 7.23 3.48 -23.06
CA LYS A 606 8.08 4.22 -22.13
C LYS A 606 9.02 5.17 -22.90
N ILE A 607 9.31 6.29 -22.24
CA ILE A 607 10.26 7.30 -22.69
C ILE A 607 11.06 7.81 -21.49
N ASP A 608 12.37 7.91 -21.65
CA ASP A 608 13.25 8.50 -20.64
C ASP A 608 13.41 10.01 -20.93
N LEU A 609 13.08 10.84 -19.94
CA LEU A 609 13.21 12.29 -19.98
C LEU A 609 14.42 12.79 -19.14
N GLY A 610 15.40 11.95 -18.90
CA GLY A 610 16.61 12.31 -18.17
C GLY A 610 16.31 12.72 -16.72
N THR A 611 16.50 13.98 -16.37
CA THR A 611 16.28 14.50 -15.00
C THR A 611 14.82 14.40 -14.52
N TYR A 612 13.86 14.27 -15.42
CA TYR A 612 12.46 14.06 -15.08
C TYR A 612 12.12 12.57 -14.91
N GLY A 613 13.04 11.66 -15.27
CA GLY A 613 12.84 10.21 -15.15
C GLY A 613 12.12 9.56 -16.32
N THR A 614 11.70 8.32 -16.12
CA THR A 614 11.01 7.52 -17.14
C THR A 614 9.50 7.67 -17.02
N HIS A 615 8.87 8.07 -18.12
CA HIS A 615 7.43 8.30 -18.23
C HIS A 615 6.79 7.41 -19.30
N THR A 616 5.47 7.42 -19.35
CA THR A 616 4.70 6.64 -20.32
C THR A 616 4.03 7.57 -21.31
N LEU A 617 4.39 7.45 -22.60
CA LEU A 617 3.63 8.04 -23.70
C LEU A 617 2.51 7.11 -24.14
N ARG A 618 1.38 7.68 -24.51
CA ARG A 618 0.19 6.99 -24.98
C ARG A 618 -0.28 7.57 -26.30
N VAL A 619 -0.70 6.72 -27.22
CA VAL A 619 -1.39 7.15 -28.44
C VAL A 619 -2.78 7.68 -28.04
N ALA A 620 -2.94 8.99 -28.04
CA ALA A 620 -4.16 9.65 -27.60
C ALA A 620 -5.15 9.87 -28.75
N ASN A 621 -4.65 10.04 -29.98
CA ASN A 621 -5.47 10.26 -31.17
C ASN A 621 -4.79 9.72 -32.43
N THR A 622 -5.57 9.18 -33.34
CA THR A 622 -5.08 8.76 -34.67
C THR A 622 -5.96 9.26 -35.83
N SER A 623 -7.10 9.85 -35.49
CA SER A 623 -8.08 10.31 -36.48
C SER A 623 -7.80 11.74 -36.93
N THR A 624 -8.23 12.07 -38.19
CA THR A 624 -8.17 13.40 -38.77
C THR A 624 -9.53 13.68 -39.42
N PRO A 625 -10.57 13.93 -38.65
CA PRO A 625 -11.89 14.24 -39.20
C PRO A 625 -11.94 15.61 -39.91
N SER A 626 -13.04 15.87 -40.59
CA SER A 626 -13.18 17.06 -41.45
C SER A 626 -13.06 18.39 -40.71
N GLU A 627 -13.48 18.46 -39.47
CA GLU A 627 -13.36 19.66 -38.60
C GLU A 627 -11.91 20.11 -38.42
N CYS A 628 -10.95 19.19 -38.50
CA CYS A 628 -9.52 19.50 -38.47
C CYS A 628 -9.05 20.41 -39.61
N SER A 629 -9.85 20.56 -40.66
CA SER A 629 -9.58 21.46 -41.80
C SER A 629 -10.31 22.81 -41.68
N THR A 630 -11.07 23.03 -40.60
CA THR A 630 -11.82 24.27 -40.40
C THR A 630 -10.89 25.38 -39.91
N ALA A 631 -11.00 26.55 -40.48
CA ALA A 631 -10.26 27.72 -40.01
C ALA A 631 -10.63 28.06 -38.57
N GLY A 632 -9.63 28.33 -37.72
CA GLY A 632 -9.83 28.60 -36.30
C GLY A 632 -10.06 27.36 -35.44
N PHE A 633 -9.91 26.14 -35.98
CA PHE A 633 -9.96 24.90 -35.23
C PHE A 633 -8.57 24.50 -34.74
N SER A 634 -8.50 24.05 -33.48
CA SER A 634 -7.25 23.57 -32.86
C SER A 634 -6.79 22.25 -33.49
N GLN A 635 -5.51 22.14 -33.72
CA GLN A 635 -4.93 20.92 -34.29
C GLN A 635 -4.53 19.90 -33.24
N THR A 636 -4.79 20.20 -31.96
CA THR A 636 -4.35 19.41 -30.80
C THR A 636 -4.97 18.00 -30.69
N ALA A 637 -6.12 17.79 -31.32
CA ALA A 637 -6.79 16.48 -31.39
C ALA A 637 -6.93 15.99 -32.85
N CYS A 638 -5.99 16.34 -33.71
CA CYS A 638 -6.00 16.01 -35.12
C CYS A 638 -4.74 15.24 -35.55
N GLY A 639 -4.91 14.10 -36.21
CA GLY A 639 -3.81 13.26 -36.65
C GLY A 639 -3.21 12.40 -35.55
N PHE A 640 -1.92 12.10 -35.66
CA PHE A 640 -1.26 11.24 -34.68
C PHE A 640 -0.78 12.04 -33.47
N VAL A 641 -1.50 11.92 -32.37
CA VAL A 641 -1.22 12.61 -31.10
C VAL A 641 -0.73 11.63 -30.05
N LEU A 642 0.38 11.99 -29.44
CA LEU A 642 0.89 11.34 -28.22
C LEU A 642 0.64 12.24 -27.01
N GLU A 643 0.26 11.66 -25.90
CA GLU A 643 0.18 12.35 -24.60
C GLU A 643 0.94 11.56 -23.53
N PHE A 644 1.43 12.26 -22.50
CA PHE A 644 1.91 11.56 -21.32
C PHE A 644 0.73 10.99 -20.53
N ALA A 645 0.77 9.69 -20.29
CA ALA A 645 -0.26 8.98 -19.53
C ALA A 645 -0.16 9.26 -18.02
N ASP A 646 0.99 9.77 -17.59
CA ASP A 646 1.33 10.12 -16.20
C ASP A 646 1.71 11.61 -16.08
N ILE A 647 1.98 12.04 -14.86
CA ILE A 647 2.40 13.40 -14.53
C ILE A 647 3.93 13.45 -14.54
N ILE A 648 4.51 14.29 -15.39
CA ILE A 648 5.96 14.42 -15.57
C ILE A 648 6.60 15.10 -14.35
N THR A 649 6.00 16.20 -13.91
CA THR A 649 6.46 17.03 -12.79
C THR A 649 5.33 17.93 -12.31
N THR A 650 5.60 18.84 -11.40
CA THR A 650 4.66 19.87 -10.96
C THR A 650 5.16 21.28 -11.31
N HIS A 651 4.25 22.17 -11.70
CA HIS A 651 4.58 23.56 -12.01
C HIS A 651 3.36 24.46 -11.80
N LYS A 652 3.57 25.75 -11.61
CA LYS A 652 2.51 26.77 -11.63
C LYS A 652 2.07 27.05 -13.07
N MET A 653 0.82 27.45 -13.27
CA MET A 653 0.38 27.92 -14.59
C MET A 653 1.03 29.27 -14.91
N ASN A 654 1.04 30.20 -13.94
CA ASN A 654 1.67 31.50 -14.00
C ASN A 654 2.42 31.84 -12.72
N ASP A 655 3.43 32.73 -12.81
CA ASP A 655 4.11 33.27 -11.62
C ASP A 655 3.26 34.30 -10.91
N THR A 656 2.30 34.89 -11.58
CA THR A 656 1.34 35.87 -11.07
C THR A 656 -0.08 35.27 -11.12
N ARG A 657 -0.96 35.77 -10.22
CA ARG A 657 -2.34 35.31 -10.09
C ARG A 657 -3.22 35.92 -11.17
N THR A 658 -3.02 35.51 -12.42
CA THR A 658 -3.81 35.97 -13.59
C THR A 658 -3.96 34.86 -14.62
N ASN A 659 -5.07 34.90 -15.37
CA ASN A 659 -5.25 34.14 -16.61
C ASN A 659 -5.33 35.04 -17.86
N ASP A 660 -4.93 36.30 -17.73
CA ASP A 660 -4.87 37.23 -18.84
C ASP A 660 -3.93 36.74 -19.94
N GLY A 661 -4.37 36.89 -21.20
CA GLY A 661 -3.67 36.36 -22.35
C GLY A 661 -3.75 34.83 -22.53
N GLY A 662 -4.49 34.12 -21.65
CA GLY A 662 -4.75 32.69 -21.74
C GLY A 662 -3.48 31.84 -21.80
N TRP A 663 -3.59 30.67 -22.43
CA TRP A 663 -2.46 29.73 -22.58
C TRP A 663 -1.21 30.37 -23.24
N PRO A 664 -1.33 31.20 -24.31
CA PRO A 664 -0.15 31.76 -24.93
C PRO A 664 0.73 32.63 -24.03
N ALA A 665 0.15 33.26 -23.02
CA ALA A 665 0.85 34.15 -22.10
C ALA A 665 1.39 33.46 -20.86
N THR A 666 1.12 32.15 -20.66
CA THR A 666 1.49 31.45 -19.41
C THR A 666 2.97 31.15 -19.32
N SER A 667 3.54 31.22 -18.10
CA SER A 667 4.88 30.71 -17.80
C SER A 667 4.96 29.18 -17.97
N MET A 668 3.85 28.47 -17.77
CA MET A 668 3.72 27.03 -18.05
C MET A 668 3.99 26.72 -19.54
N ARG A 669 3.44 27.49 -20.47
CA ARG A 669 3.72 27.30 -21.91
C ARG A 669 5.20 27.42 -22.22
N THR A 670 5.84 28.43 -21.66
CA THR A 670 7.30 28.61 -21.79
C THR A 670 8.05 27.41 -21.21
N PHE A 671 7.71 26.97 -20.02
CA PHE A 671 8.31 25.82 -19.35
C PHE A 671 8.18 24.53 -20.17
N VAL A 672 6.98 24.19 -20.66
CA VAL A 672 6.81 22.92 -21.38
C VAL A 672 7.48 22.93 -22.75
N ASN A 673 7.50 24.10 -23.46
CA ASN A 673 8.12 24.21 -24.78
C ASN A 673 9.64 24.43 -24.73
N ASN A 674 10.22 24.69 -23.58
CA ASN A 674 11.68 24.77 -23.36
C ASN A 674 12.18 23.57 -22.58
N ASP A 675 11.83 23.47 -21.27
CA ASP A 675 12.43 22.51 -20.35
C ASP A 675 12.00 21.06 -20.68
N ILE A 676 10.69 20.82 -20.76
CA ILE A 676 10.16 19.47 -21.06
C ILE A 676 10.50 19.09 -22.51
N TYR A 677 10.34 20.01 -23.46
CA TYR A 677 10.67 19.75 -24.87
C TYR A 677 12.15 19.35 -25.05
N ASN A 678 13.07 20.02 -24.34
CA ASN A 678 14.49 19.71 -24.41
C ASN A 678 14.85 18.39 -23.77
N ALA A 679 14.07 17.91 -22.79
CA ALA A 679 14.24 16.60 -22.16
C ALA A 679 13.78 15.43 -23.05
N ILE A 680 12.97 15.68 -24.09
CA ILE A 680 12.52 14.63 -25.02
C ILE A 680 13.72 14.15 -25.86
N PRO A 681 13.93 12.82 -25.99
CA PRO A 681 14.98 12.26 -26.86
C PRO A 681 14.94 12.80 -28.31
N SER A 682 16.07 13.05 -28.88
CA SER A 682 16.21 13.71 -30.21
C SER A 682 15.47 12.99 -31.32
N GLU A 683 15.42 11.65 -31.28
CA GLU A 683 14.72 10.83 -32.29
C GLU A 683 13.20 11.09 -32.34
N ILE A 684 12.59 11.48 -31.26
CA ILE A 684 11.17 11.86 -31.19
C ILE A 684 11.04 13.37 -31.37
N LYS A 685 11.85 14.15 -30.64
CA LYS A 685 11.82 15.61 -30.64
C LYS A 685 11.85 16.20 -32.05
N ASN A 686 12.70 15.66 -32.93
CA ASN A 686 12.83 16.10 -34.30
C ASN A 686 11.61 15.78 -35.21
N ALA A 687 10.69 14.94 -34.73
CA ALA A 687 9.46 14.56 -35.42
C ALA A 687 8.23 15.26 -34.84
N ILE A 688 8.37 16.02 -33.76
CA ILE A 688 7.29 16.80 -33.19
C ILE A 688 7.01 17.99 -34.10
N ILE A 689 5.81 18.02 -34.65
CA ILE A 689 5.39 19.11 -35.58
C ILE A 689 4.80 20.29 -34.81
N ASP A 690 4.91 21.47 -35.41
CA ASP A 690 4.21 22.66 -34.96
C ASP A 690 2.70 22.44 -35.01
N THR A 691 2.04 22.74 -33.93
CA THR A 691 0.61 22.47 -33.72
C THR A 691 -0.11 23.79 -33.43
N THR A 692 -1.12 24.13 -34.23
CA THR A 692 -2.03 25.22 -33.90
C THR A 692 -2.88 24.87 -32.71
N VAL A 693 -2.76 25.66 -31.65
CA VAL A 693 -3.48 25.49 -30.36
C VAL A 693 -4.44 26.66 -30.19
N VAL A 694 -5.72 26.38 -30.12
CA VAL A 694 -6.73 27.36 -29.72
C VAL A 694 -7.05 27.18 -28.24
N SER A 695 -7.11 28.30 -27.52
CA SER A 695 -7.34 28.29 -26.06
C SER A 695 -8.26 29.43 -25.63
N SER A 696 -8.96 29.22 -24.54
CA SER A 696 -9.90 30.16 -23.95
C SER A 696 -9.23 31.42 -23.44
N HIS A 697 -9.99 32.52 -23.45
CA HIS A 697 -9.52 33.88 -23.16
C HIS A 697 -9.69 34.33 -21.70
N GLY A 698 -10.25 33.51 -20.81
CA GLY A 698 -10.52 33.93 -19.45
C GLY A 698 -11.73 34.89 -19.35
N LYS A 699 -11.74 35.73 -18.31
CA LYS A 699 -12.91 36.59 -17.97
C LYS A 699 -13.00 37.89 -18.76
N THR A 700 -12.27 38.11 -19.82
CA THR A 700 -12.38 39.35 -20.57
C THR A 700 -13.54 39.33 -21.57
N ILE A 701 -14.42 40.31 -21.50
CA ILE A 701 -15.71 40.35 -22.25
C ILE A 701 -15.50 40.65 -23.75
N GLU A 702 -14.35 41.18 -24.13
CA GLU A 702 -14.06 41.66 -25.47
C GLU A 702 -12.98 40.88 -26.22
N GLU A 703 -12.42 39.83 -25.62
CA GLU A 703 -11.35 39.06 -26.25
C GLU A 703 -11.88 37.84 -27.00
N THR A 704 -11.31 37.59 -28.15
CA THR A 704 -11.47 36.34 -28.91
C THR A 704 -10.56 35.28 -28.32
N ASN A 705 -10.91 34.00 -28.53
CA ASN A 705 -10.02 32.90 -28.15
C ASN A 705 -8.62 33.09 -28.77
N PHE A 706 -7.62 32.74 -27.97
CA PHE A 706 -6.24 32.90 -28.37
C PHE A 706 -5.77 31.72 -29.25
N THR A 707 -4.88 32.04 -30.19
CA THR A 707 -4.22 31.04 -31.04
C THR A 707 -2.71 31.11 -30.81
N SER A 708 -2.10 29.97 -30.56
CA SER A 708 -0.64 29.84 -30.54
C SER A 708 -0.16 28.68 -31.44
N THR A 709 1.13 28.66 -31.70
CA THR A 709 1.79 27.53 -32.35
C THR A 709 2.77 26.92 -31.36
N ASP A 710 2.60 25.65 -31.05
CA ASP A 710 3.33 24.98 -29.99
C ASP A 710 3.86 23.62 -30.44
N LYS A 711 5.02 23.22 -29.90
CA LYS A 711 5.53 21.85 -30.00
C LYS A 711 4.84 20.95 -28.96
N LEU A 712 4.75 21.43 -27.72
CA LEU A 712 4.06 20.75 -26.62
C LEU A 712 2.95 21.65 -26.11
N TYR A 713 1.85 21.02 -25.73
CA TYR A 713 0.68 21.72 -25.17
C TYR A 713 0.02 20.90 -24.05
N LEU A 714 -0.62 21.58 -23.10
CA LEU A 714 -1.56 20.93 -22.18
C LEU A 714 -2.87 20.66 -22.91
N LEU A 715 -3.62 19.68 -22.45
CA LEU A 715 -4.97 19.42 -22.96
C LEU A 715 -5.95 20.52 -22.55
N SER A 716 -7.07 20.65 -23.26
CA SER A 716 -8.21 21.48 -22.88
C SER A 716 -9.31 20.63 -22.24
N THR A 717 -10.34 21.32 -21.70
CA THR A 717 -11.52 20.64 -21.14
C THR A 717 -12.21 19.76 -22.18
N ALA A 718 -12.38 20.24 -23.41
CA ALA A 718 -13.05 19.52 -24.50
C ALA A 718 -12.22 18.38 -25.11
N GLU A 719 -10.92 18.38 -24.89
CA GLU A 719 -10.05 17.28 -25.32
C GLU A 719 -10.10 16.11 -24.35
N VAL A 720 -10.45 16.37 -23.07
CA VAL A 720 -10.60 15.35 -22.02
C VAL A 720 -12.05 14.89 -21.90
N TRP A 721 -13.00 15.80 -21.70
CA TRP A 721 -14.42 15.47 -21.48
C TRP A 721 -15.26 15.75 -22.71
N ALA A 722 -16.22 14.91 -23.00
CA ALA A 722 -17.20 15.19 -24.06
C ALA A 722 -17.89 16.53 -23.80
N ASN A 723 -17.91 17.41 -24.82
CA ASN A 723 -18.45 18.77 -24.82
C ASN A 723 -17.70 19.78 -23.94
N GLY A 724 -16.61 19.39 -23.26
CA GLY A 724 -15.83 20.31 -22.42
C GLY A 724 -16.61 20.94 -21.29
N HIS A 725 -16.09 22.03 -20.74
CA HIS A 725 -16.75 22.81 -19.70
C HIS A 725 -17.35 24.13 -20.28
N SER A 726 -18.50 24.56 -19.73
CA SER A 726 -19.23 25.74 -20.25
C SER A 726 -18.45 27.04 -20.15
N TYR A 727 -17.55 27.20 -19.21
CA TYR A 727 -16.67 28.38 -19.06
C TYR A 727 -15.35 28.26 -19.83
N ASP A 728 -15.13 27.21 -20.59
CA ASP A 728 -14.06 27.12 -21.59
C ASP A 728 -14.59 27.67 -22.91
N THR A 729 -14.26 28.89 -23.22
CA THR A 729 -14.75 29.59 -24.45
C THR A 729 -14.21 28.97 -25.73
N ALA A 730 -13.13 28.20 -25.67
CA ALA A 730 -12.51 27.49 -26.80
C ALA A 730 -12.99 26.05 -26.97
N ARG A 731 -13.94 25.57 -26.16
CA ARG A 731 -14.40 24.16 -26.18
C ARG A 731 -14.91 23.71 -27.56
N ASP A 732 -15.54 24.61 -28.31
CA ASP A 732 -16.09 24.32 -29.65
C ASP A 732 -15.03 24.47 -30.77
N ASN A 733 -13.82 24.92 -30.40
CA ASN A 733 -12.70 25.05 -31.33
C ASN A 733 -11.76 23.83 -31.32
N THR A 734 -12.12 22.77 -30.66
CA THR A 734 -11.37 21.51 -30.59
C THR A 734 -12.34 20.33 -30.44
N ARG A 735 -11.82 19.14 -30.29
CA ARG A 735 -12.62 17.91 -30.09
C ARG A 735 -11.99 17.02 -29.03
N GLN A 736 -12.80 16.12 -28.49
CA GLN A 736 -12.31 15.12 -27.56
C GLN A 736 -11.29 14.19 -28.26
N LEU A 737 -10.17 13.95 -27.61
CA LEU A 737 -9.19 12.96 -28.07
C LEU A 737 -9.82 11.57 -28.14
N ASP A 738 -9.46 10.82 -29.18
CA ASP A 738 -10.01 9.49 -29.41
C ASP A 738 -9.85 8.57 -28.17
N TYR A 739 -8.80 8.71 -27.39
CA TYR A 739 -8.57 7.94 -26.19
C TYR A 739 -9.67 8.14 -25.14
N TYR A 740 -9.94 9.39 -24.78
CA TYR A 740 -10.96 9.70 -23.79
C TYR A 740 -12.37 9.42 -24.31
N LYS A 741 -12.59 9.63 -25.61
CA LYS A 741 -13.83 9.28 -26.29
C LYS A 741 -14.11 7.78 -26.22
N ASN A 742 -13.10 6.95 -26.49
CA ASN A 742 -13.23 5.48 -26.45
C ASN A 742 -13.50 4.94 -25.05
N LEU A 743 -13.03 5.66 -24.00
CA LEU A 743 -13.33 5.36 -22.60
C LEU A 743 -14.69 5.91 -22.13
N GLY A 744 -15.42 6.64 -23.00
CA GLY A 744 -16.67 7.29 -22.63
C GLY A 744 -16.54 8.37 -21.57
N VAL A 745 -15.41 9.09 -21.56
CA VAL A 745 -15.14 10.13 -20.56
C VAL A 745 -16.02 11.36 -20.80
N THR A 746 -16.77 11.73 -19.79
CA THR A 746 -17.67 12.90 -19.76
C THR A 746 -17.49 13.63 -18.43
N THR A 747 -18.14 14.78 -18.26
CA THR A 747 -18.18 15.51 -16.99
C THR A 747 -18.92 14.78 -15.86
N SER A 748 -19.61 13.68 -16.16
CA SER A 748 -20.28 12.80 -15.19
C SER A 748 -19.70 11.37 -15.12
N ASN A 749 -18.81 10.99 -16.07
CA ASN A 749 -18.08 9.74 -16.09
C ASN A 749 -16.59 10.06 -16.37
N TYR A 750 -15.84 10.38 -15.35
CA TYR A 750 -14.53 11.02 -15.47
C TYR A 750 -13.34 10.18 -15.03
N ASN A 751 -13.53 8.96 -14.52
CA ASN A 751 -12.42 8.10 -14.03
C ASN A 751 -11.29 7.89 -15.06
N GLY A 752 -11.62 7.89 -16.35
CA GLY A 752 -10.64 7.76 -17.44
C GLY A 752 -9.69 8.95 -17.59
N ALA A 753 -9.94 10.07 -16.90
CA ALA A 753 -9.09 11.26 -16.90
C ALA A 753 -8.04 11.28 -15.78
N ILE A 754 -8.04 10.30 -14.87
CA ILE A 754 -7.10 10.22 -13.75
C ILE A 754 -5.68 10.02 -14.28
N LYS A 755 -4.74 10.86 -13.82
CA LYS A 755 -3.31 10.66 -14.02
C LYS A 755 -2.59 10.55 -12.68
N LYS A 756 -1.52 9.75 -12.65
CA LYS A 756 -0.71 9.48 -11.46
C LYS A 756 0.63 10.21 -11.57
N ASN A 757 1.18 10.62 -10.44
CA ASN A 757 2.51 11.22 -10.35
C ASN A 757 3.62 10.15 -10.20
N GLY A 758 4.86 10.57 -10.05
CA GLY A 758 6.01 9.68 -9.85
C GLY A 758 5.91 8.77 -8.63
N THR A 759 5.11 9.15 -7.61
CA THR A 759 4.78 8.29 -6.46
C THR A 759 3.55 7.43 -6.73
N ARG A 760 3.03 7.42 -7.96
CA ARG A 760 1.86 6.67 -8.45
C ARG A 760 0.54 6.97 -7.77
N ARG A 761 0.46 8.05 -7.02
CA ARG A 761 -0.80 8.56 -6.49
C ARG A 761 -1.50 9.40 -7.56
N ALA A 762 -2.81 9.24 -7.66
CA ALA A 762 -3.63 10.15 -8.43
C ALA A 762 -3.39 11.58 -7.92
N SER A 763 -3.12 12.50 -8.82
CA SER A 763 -2.79 13.88 -8.46
C SER A 763 -3.49 14.84 -9.41
N VAL A 764 -3.77 16.05 -8.91
CA VAL A 764 -4.34 17.13 -9.71
C VAL A 764 -3.36 17.49 -10.83
N TRP A 765 -3.87 17.69 -12.06
CA TRP A 765 -3.05 18.10 -13.20
C TRP A 765 -3.70 19.16 -14.05
N TRP A 766 -2.87 20.04 -14.63
CA TRP A 766 -3.30 21.23 -15.35
C TRP A 766 -3.92 20.94 -16.71
N LEU A 767 -4.93 21.76 -17.06
CA LEU A 767 -5.41 21.97 -18.41
C LEU A 767 -5.06 23.39 -18.87
N ARG A 768 -4.96 23.61 -20.19
CA ARG A 768 -4.68 24.93 -20.75
C ARG A 768 -5.88 25.89 -20.77
N SER A 769 -7.08 25.38 -20.49
CA SER A 769 -8.32 26.15 -20.55
C SER A 769 -8.39 27.17 -19.41
N ALA A 770 -8.44 28.46 -19.74
CA ALA A 770 -8.73 29.53 -18.80
C ALA A 770 -10.24 29.58 -18.52
N ASP A 771 -10.65 29.82 -17.27
CA ASP A 771 -12.04 29.94 -16.87
C ASP A 771 -12.56 31.36 -17.19
N SER A 772 -13.58 31.48 -18.04
CA SER A 772 -14.15 32.78 -18.46
C SER A 772 -14.98 33.48 -17.38
N SER A 773 -15.24 32.82 -16.25
CA SER A 773 -15.93 33.44 -15.08
C SER A 773 -14.94 34.18 -14.16
N SER A 774 -13.65 33.99 -14.32
CA SER A 774 -12.59 34.52 -13.44
C SER A 774 -11.40 35.04 -14.24
N ASN A 775 -10.63 35.95 -13.62
CA ASN A 775 -9.42 36.50 -14.21
C ASN A 775 -8.11 35.86 -13.70
N ASN A 776 -8.18 34.77 -12.97
CA ASN A 776 -7.01 34.18 -12.33
C ASN A 776 -7.05 32.65 -12.20
N ILE A 777 -7.98 32.00 -12.90
CA ILE A 777 -8.26 30.57 -12.75
C ILE A 777 -8.07 29.86 -14.09
N PHE A 778 -7.47 28.66 -14.03
CA PHE A 778 -7.43 27.67 -15.09
C PHE A 778 -8.11 26.37 -14.62
N PHE A 779 -8.60 25.59 -15.58
CA PHE A 779 -9.12 24.26 -15.29
C PHE A 779 -7.98 23.29 -15.00
N SER A 780 -8.28 22.34 -14.14
CA SER A 780 -7.43 21.20 -13.78
C SER A 780 -8.30 19.94 -13.69
N VAL A 781 -7.66 18.78 -13.70
CA VAL A 781 -8.31 17.50 -13.44
C VAL A 781 -8.01 17.09 -12.00
N GLU A 782 -9.04 16.77 -11.23
CA GLU A 782 -8.94 16.33 -9.83
C GLU A 782 -8.40 14.89 -9.75
N THR A 783 -8.05 14.46 -8.55
CA THR A 783 -7.53 13.11 -8.25
C THR A 783 -8.51 11.99 -8.61
N ASN A 784 -9.81 12.25 -8.63
CA ASN A 784 -10.86 11.33 -9.08
C ASN A 784 -11.17 11.43 -10.59
N GLY A 785 -10.51 12.33 -11.32
CA GLY A 785 -10.71 12.58 -12.76
C GLY A 785 -11.75 13.63 -13.09
N GLU A 786 -12.45 14.21 -12.10
CA GLU A 786 -13.40 15.28 -12.27
C GLU A 786 -12.68 16.59 -12.62
N TRP A 787 -13.40 17.55 -13.24
CA TRP A 787 -12.86 18.88 -13.43
C TRP A 787 -12.86 19.67 -12.10
N ILE A 788 -11.82 20.45 -11.92
CA ILE A 788 -11.68 21.41 -10.82
C ILE A 788 -11.08 22.70 -11.37
N ILE A 789 -11.27 23.79 -10.65
CA ILE A 789 -10.62 25.07 -10.95
C ILE A 789 -9.47 25.32 -9.98
N SER A 790 -8.33 25.79 -10.54
CA SER A 790 -7.13 26.08 -9.75
C SER A 790 -6.65 27.50 -10.02
N ASN A 791 -6.11 28.19 -9.01
CA ASN A 791 -5.51 29.50 -9.25
C ASN A 791 -4.24 29.34 -10.09
N ALA A 792 -3.97 30.30 -10.96
CA ALA A 792 -2.82 30.28 -11.83
C ALA A 792 -1.46 30.11 -11.12
N ILE A 793 -1.37 30.49 -9.84
CA ILE A 793 -0.17 30.37 -9.01
C ILE A 793 -0.10 29.04 -8.22
N ASP A 794 -1.13 28.20 -8.28
CA ASP A 794 -1.12 26.90 -7.62
C ASP A 794 -0.13 25.97 -8.33
N THR A 795 0.43 25.02 -7.59
CA THR A 795 1.39 24.05 -8.14
C THR A 795 0.66 22.73 -8.35
N ASN A 796 0.36 22.39 -9.60
CA ASN A 796 -0.28 21.14 -9.99
C ASN A 796 0.57 20.37 -11.00
N GLY A 797 0.16 19.12 -11.26
CA GLY A 797 0.83 18.21 -12.17
C GLY A 797 0.88 18.72 -13.62
N VAL A 798 1.98 18.46 -14.27
CA VAL A 798 2.22 18.77 -15.69
C VAL A 798 2.18 17.47 -16.49
N SER A 799 1.24 17.40 -17.43
CA SER A 799 1.13 16.31 -18.39
C SER A 799 0.83 16.92 -19.76
N VAL A 800 1.75 16.74 -20.69
CA VAL A 800 1.68 17.36 -22.02
C VAL A 800 1.29 16.38 -23.12
N ALA A 801 0.84 16.93 -24.24
CA ALA A 801 0.62 16.23 -25.48
C ALA A 801 1.38 16.91 -26.63
N PHE A 802 1.56 16.17 -27.72
CA PHE A 802 2.20 16.65 -28.95
C PHE A 802 1.80 15.83 -30.16
N ARG A 803 1.99 16.40 -31.36
CA ARG A 803 1.74 15.72 -32.63
C ARG A 803 3.05 15.25 -33.26
N LEU A 804 3.00 14.04 -33.81
CA LEU A 804 4.06 13.56 -34.70
C LEU A 804 3.65 13.71 -36.17
N GLY A 805 4.64 14.12 -37.02
CA GLY A 805 4.42 14.24 -38.45
C GLY A 805 5.71 14.33 -39.28
#